data_43b1971556c7d852e2b9d454055b4779
#
_entry.id   43b1971556c7d852e2b9d454055b4779
#
_cell.length_a   1.000
_cell.length_b   1.000
_cell.length_c   1.000
_cell.angle_alpha   90.00
_cell.angle_beta   90.00
_cell.angle_gamma   90.00
#
_symmetry.space_group_name_H-M   'P 1'
#
loop_
_entity.id
_entity.type
_entity.pdbx_description
1 polymer ?
#
loop_
_entity_poly.entity_id
_entity_poly.type
_entity_poly.pdbx_seq_one_letter_code
_entity_poly.pdbx_strand_id
1 'polypeptide(L)'
;MMDRLTYAVTHHRRIVIGAWIVMTLFGGFAVGQVADRFAVDFGVPGYSAYEANQRTLQALGSGEVEPFIAVLTADGDITKVDGVKEAIAQAAAATTPQAGASRVSSYFDSDDDAYLSADRRTTFAAIYPAGKLTFDGVEDEPTRTALAAAAPPGVTTHLTGIQPLFAEAADGETGGPSVLVEAIIGGIGALVILLFTFGTLPAIAMPLIVAIAAILNTFTLVWILTYITDVSLVVQFLIALVGLGIAIDYALVIIFRFREELRHGADTQAAITQTMRHAGRSVIVSGTTVAVGLISMIIIPVPFIRSIGIGGMLIPAVSVLAAITLLPALLSMIGPKINSARVLPRRMVEGSDDPQAGFWNRWSRIVMRRPALIATIGTAIVAVLLFYGVQLNPASAQAKDFPGAGDAHAGYQTLTGAGISPGALLPMQVVIEGPAAAGDLSAAVRRLEATPGIVGAAAPTQSRAPNFAVVEAIADADAAAKSTRATIDRLKDETVPAIQAELGDTNKVTLSGVGPQDREFVNAVYGTFPWVLAFVILLTFVLLMRAFRSIILPLKAVILNLVSLLAAFGIIVFIFQKGNGSEAIWNVPSTDAIISWIPLMIFAFLYGLSMDYEVFMLTRMREAYDETGSTAEAVSLGLARTGKLVTSAALVLMFAFFVLSTGPGTDIKQFGIGLAAGIIFDATVIRALLVPSLMRLLGRWNWWLPKGAARLVRVEPSPK
;
A
#
# COMPACT_ATOMS: atom_id res chain seq x y z
N MET A 1 -17.93 27.03 -17.36
CA MET A 1 -16.78 27.17 -16.43
C MET A 1 -15.48 26.80 -17.12
N MET A 2 -15.36 25.65 -17.77
CA MET A 2 -14.14 25.20 -18.48
C MET A 2 -13.66 26.20 -19.54
N ASP A 3 -14.55 26.75 -20.38
CA ASP A 3 -14.18 27.70 -21.44
C ASP A 3 -13.54 28.98 -20.87
N ARG A 4 -14.08 29.50 -19.74
CA ARG A 4 -13.52 30.68 -19.06
C ARG A 4 -12.13 30.37 -18.47
N LEU A 5 -11.97 29.21 -17.84
CA LEU A 5 -10.67 28.75 -17.32
C LEU A 5 -9.66 28.60 -18.45
N THR A 6 -10.03 27.91 -19.52
CA THR A 6 -9.16 27.68 -20.69
C THR A 6 -8.74 29.02 -21.32
N TYR A 7 -9.68 29.95 -21.49
CA TYR A 7 -9.37 31.27 -22.01
C TYR A 7 -8.38 32.03 -21.11
N ALA A 8 -8.63 32.06 -19.79
CA ALA A 8 -7.74 32.73 -18.85
C ALA A 8 -6.32 32.14 -18.86
N VAL A 9 -6.21 30.79 -18.84
CA VAL A 9 -4.94 30.05 -18.84
C VAL A 9 -4.16 30.30 -20.14
N THR A 10 -4.80 30.22 -21.30
CA THR A 10 -4.12 30.41 -22.59
C THR A 10 -3.78 31.87 -22.87
N HIS A 11 -4.61 32.81 -22.39
CA HIS A 11 -4.34 34.25 -22.54
C HIS A 11 -3.17 34.68 -21.66
N HIS A 12 -3.11 34.19 -20.40
CA HIS A 12 -2.05 34.51 -19.45
C HIS A 12 -0.98 33.41 -19.36
N ARG A 13 -0.76 32.64 -20.43
CA ARG A 13 0.09 31.43 -20.44
C ARG A 13 1.48 31.62 -19.82
N ARG A 14 2.15 32.78 -20.04
CA ARG A 14 3.48 33.08 -19.47
C ARG A 14 3.43 33.20 -17.95
N ILE A 15 2.38 33.83 -17.41
CA ILE A 15 2.19 33.96 -15.96
C ILE A 15 1.89 32.60 -15.33
N VAL A 16 1.01 31.81 -15.96
CA VAL A 16 0.68 30.44 -15.49
C VAL A 16 1.91 29.55 -15.45
N ILE A 17 2.69 29.54 -16.53
CA ILE A 17 3.93 28.72 -16.59
C ILE A 17 4.95 29.23 -15.57
N GLY A 18 5.14 30.56 -15.47
CA GLY A 18 6.05 31.15 -14.49
C GLY A 18 5.66 30.79 -13.04
N ALA A 19 4.36 30.86 -12.71
CA ALA A 19 3.84 30.46 -11.39
C ALA A 19 4.13 28.96 -11.11
N TRP A 20 3.85 28.08 -12.07
CA TRP A 20 4.16 26.65 -11.92
C TRP A 20 5.66 26.39 -11.76
N ILE A 21 6.53 27.08 -12.49
CA ILE A 21 7.99 26.96 -12.34
C ILE A 21 8.41 27.34 -10.91
N VAL A 22 7.96 28.50 -10.42
CA VAL A 22 8.29 28.98 -9.06
C VAL A 22 7.80 27.97 -8.00
N MET A 23 6.55 27.52 -8.12
CA MET A 23 5.98 26.54 -7.21
C MET A 23 6.72 25.19 -7.28
N THR A 24 7.14 24.74 -8.47
CA THR A 24 7.88 23.50 -8.65
C THR A 24 9.29 23.59 -8.06
N LEU A 25 9.98 24.72 -8.21
CA LEU A 25 11.28 24.94 -7.56
C LEU A 25 11.16 24.94 -6.02
N PHE A 26 10.10 25.59 -5.51
CA PHE A 26 9.79 25.54 -4.08
C PHE A 26 9.44 24.12 -3.63
N GLY A 27 8.73 23.35 -4.45
CA GLY A 27 8.44 21.94 -4.20
C GLY A 27 9.71 21.08 -4.12
N GLY A 28 10.72 21.35 -4.94
CA GLY A 28 12.03 20.71 -4.84
C GLY A 28 12.73 20.98 -3.49
N PHE A 29 12.61 22.20 -2.96
CA PHE A 29 13.07 22.52 -1.61
C PHE A 29 12.25 21.78 -0.54
N ALA A 30 10.94 21.71 -0.69
CA ALA A 30 10.04 21.07 0.26
C ALA A 30 10.32 19.55 0.43
N VAL A 31 10.78 18.86 -0.61
CA VAL A 31 11.16 17.44 -0.53
C VAL A 31 12.19 17.19 0.56
N GLY A 32 13.24 18.01 0.63
CA GLY A 32 14.25 17.88 1.66
C GLY A 32 13.76 18.22 3.07
N GLN A 33 12.75 19.11 3.17
CA GLN A 33 12.22 19.54 4.47
C GLN A 33 11.17 18.57 5.06
N VAL A 34 10.55 17.77 4.24
CA VAL A 34 9.49 16.85 4.69
C VAL A 34 10.03 15.48 5.08
N ALA A 35 11.22 15.09 4.59
CA ALA A 35 11.78 13.75 4.79
C ALA A 35 11.84 13.35 6.28
N ASP A 36 12.38 14.24 7.13
CA ASP A 36 12.55 14.00 8.58
C ASP A 36 11.25 14.19 9.39
N ARG A 37 10.11 14.44 8.73
CA ARG A 37 8.83 14.74 9.38
C ARG A 37 7.78 13.66 9.18
N PHE A 38 8.09 12.63 8.41
CA PHE A 38 7.17 11.51 8.22
C PHE A 38 7.07 10.67 9.48
N ALA A 39 5.83 10.29 9.83
CA ALA A 39 5.55 9.39 10.93
C ALA A 39 5.69 7.93 10.50
N VAL A 40 6.23 7.11 11.40
CA VAL A 40 6.38 5.66 11.22
C VAL A 40 5.53 4.85 12.20
N ASP A 41 4.70 5.51 13.02
CA ASP A 41 3.83 4.86 13.99
C ASP A 41 2.62 4.22 13.31
N PHE A 42 2.49 2.91 13.47
CA PHE A 42 1.35 2.10 13.03
C PHE A 42 0.33 1.87 14.15
N GLY A 43 0.54 2.46 15.31
CA GLY A 43 -0.30 2.30 16.48
C GLY A 43 -1.73 2.74 16.27
N VAL A 44 -2.63 2.21 17.09
CA VAL A 44 -4.07 2.54 17.05
C VAL A 44 -4.48 3.15 18.40
N PRO A 45 -4.35 4.47 18.58
CA PRO A 45 -4.75 5.15 19.79
C PRO A 45 -6.19 4.82 20.21
N GLY A 46 -6.41 4.64 21.51
CA GLY A 46 -7.70 4.25 22.07
C GLY A 46 -7.92 2.74 22.13
N TYR A 47 -7.03 1.93 21.60
CA TYR A 47 -7.07 0.46 21.74
C TYR A 47 -6.18 0.00 22.91
N SER A 48 -6.63 -1.07 23.60
CA SER A 48 -6.08 -1.44 24.91
C SER A 48 -4.61 -1.85 24.86
N ALA A 49 -4.19 -2.58 23.84
CA ALA A 49 -2.79 -3.04 23.70
C ALA A 49 -1.85 -1.87 23.38
N TYR A 50 -2.27 -0.97 22.50
CA TYR A 50 -1.50 0.25 22.19
C TYR A 50 -1.33 1.14 23.44
N GLU A 51 -2.42 1.43 24.15
CA GLU A 51 -2.39 2.27 25.35
C GLU A 51 -1.53 1.63 26.46
N ALA A 52 -1.58 0.31 26.62
CA ALA A 52 -0.72 -0.40 27.56
C ALA A 52 0.75 -0.30 27.16
N ASN A 53 1.07 -0.38 25.88
CA ASN A 53 2.43 -0.20 25.36
C ASN A 53 2.97 1.21 25.62
N GLN A 54 2.14 2.25 25.41
CA GLN A 54 2.52 3.63 25.71
C GLN A 54 2.79 3.84 27.21
N ARG A 55 2.02 3.16 28.09
CA ARG A 55 2.32 3.18 29.55
C ARG A 55 3.59 2.42 29.89
N THR A 56 3.89 1.32 29.17
CA THR A 56 5.17 0.61 29.32
C THR A 56 6.34 1.52 28.97
N LEU A 57 6.25 2.24 27.85
CA LEU A 57 7.27 3.23 27.45
C LEU A 57 7.44 4.32 28.51
N GLN A 58 6.35 4.84 29.08
CA GLN A 58 6.41 5.87 30.12
C GLN A 58 7.03 5.34 31.44
N ALA A 59 6.73 4.10 31.83
CA ALA A 59 7.19 3.52 33.07
C ALA A 59 8.60 2.96 33.00
N LEU A 60 8.99 2.37 31.89
CA LEU A 60 10.25 1.62 31.72
C LEU A 60 11.22 2.27 30.71
N GLY A 61 10.79 3.30 29.99
CA GLY A 61 11.63 3.98 28.97
C GLY A 61 11.86 3.17 27.69
N SER A 62 11.23 2.01 27.54
CA SER A 62 11.40 1.08 26.41
C SER A 62 10.10 0.31 26.15
N GLY A 63 9.98 -0.30 24.95
CA GLY A 63 8.86 -1.17 24.61
C GLY A 63 8.05 -0.72 23.39
N GLU A 64 8.32 0.46 22.82
CA GLU A 64 7.75 0.87 21.54
C GLU A 64 8.50 0.22 20.37
N VAL A 65 9.82 0.11 20.52
CA VAL A 65 10.67 -0.59 19.56
C VAL A 65 10.66 -2.10 19.85
N GLU A 66 10.55 -2.91 18.81
CA GLU A 66 10.62 -4.36 18.90
C GLU A 66 11.95 -4.82 19.49
N PRO A 67 11.99 -5.90 20.29
CA PRO A 67 13.22 -6.33 20.94
C PRO A 67 14.22 -6.90 19.94
N PHE A 68 15.50 -6.66 20.18
CA PHE A 68 16.58 -7.45 19.62
C PHE A 68 16.73 -8.74 20.42
N ILE A 69 16.94 -9.85 19.76
CA ILE A 69 17.06 -11.15 20.39
C ILE A 69 18.51 -11.62 20.29
N ALA A 70 19.23 -11.53 21.40
CA ALA A 70 20.56 -12.11 21.52
C ALA A 70 20.42 -13.62 21.76
N VAL A 71 20.98 -14.46 20.88
CA VAL A 71 20.97 -15.91 20.95
C VAL A 71 22.39 -16.37 21.29
N LEU A 72 22.54 -17.14 22.36
CA LEU A 72 23.86 -17.63 22.84
C LEU A 72 23.78 -19.15 22.99
N THR A 73 24.76 -19.85 22.43
CA THR A 73 24.85 -21.31 22.47
C THR A 73 26.20 -21.79 22.93
N ALA A 74 26.22 -22.75 23.85
CA ALA A 74 27.45 -23.40 24.38
C ALA A 74 27.43 -24.92 24.13
N ASP A 75 28.57 -25.57 24.27
CA ASP A 75 28.65 -27.04 24.19
C ASP A 75 28.04 -27.75 25.40
N GLY A 76 27.86 -27.05 26.52
CA GLY A 76 27.26 -27.55 27.76
C GLY A 76 26.12 -26.69 28.26
N ASP A 77 25.80 -26.80 29.54
CA ASP A 77 24.76 -26.01 30.19
C ASP A 77 25.16 -24.53 30.22
N ILE A 78 24.49 -23.71 29.40
CA ILE A 78 24.79 -22.28 29.18
C ILE A 78 24.64 -21.46 30.48
N THR A 79 23.80 -21.90 31.41
CA THR A 79 23.54 -21.19 32.66
C THR A 79 24.73 -21.26 33.64
N LYS A 80 25.68 -22.19 33.40
CA LYS A 80 26.88 -22.37 34.16
C LYS A 80 28.13 -21.77 33.52
N VAL A 81 27.98 -21.13 32.37
CA VAL A 81 29.11 -20.49 31.68
C VAL A 81 29.27 -19.07 32.20
N ASP A 82 30.43 -18.81 32.85
CA ASP A 82 30.75 -17.48 33.34
C ASP A 82 30.88 -16.46 32.19
N GLY A 83 30.40 -15.24 32.38
CA GLY A 83 30.49 -14.16 31.41
C GLY A 83 29.31 -14.04 30.45
N VAL A 84 28.37 -14.99 30.39
CA VAL A 84 27.19 -14.92 29.52
C VAL A 84 26.29 -13.75 29.91
N LYS A 85 26.01 -13.58 31.19
CA LYS A 85 25.22 -12.46 31.71
C LYS A 85 25.87 -11.11 31.38
N GLU A 86 27.17 -11.00 31.53
CA GLU A 86 27.96 -9.81 31.21
C GLU A 86 27.93 -9.48 29.72
N ALA A 87 27.98 -10.49 28.84
CA ALA A 87 27.88 -10.30 27.40
C ALA A 87 26.54 -9.72 27.01
N ILE A 88 25.45 -10.26 27.55
CA ILE A 88 24.08 -9.72 27.34
C ILE A 88 23.98 -8.27 27.85
N ALA A 89 24.53 -7.98 29.03
CA ALA A 89 24.53 -6.63 29.61
C ALA A 89 25.32 -5.62 28.78
N GLN A 90 26.48 -6.02 28.22
CA GLN A 90 27.28 -5.17 27.32
C GLN A 90 26.53 -4.91 25.99
N ALA A 91 25.91 -5.92 25.41
CA ALA A 91 25.09 -5.75 24.22
C ALA A 91 23.93 -4.78 24.48
N ALA A 92 23.22 -4.93 25.59
CA ALA A 92 22.13 -4.03 25.97
C ALA A 92 22.59 -2.58 26.19
N ALA A 93 23.78 -2.39 26.80
CA ALA A 93 24.36 -1.06 26.98
C ALA A 93 24.79 -0.38 25.68
N ALA A 94 25.11 -1.16 24.64
CA ALA A 94 25.50 -0.65 23.33
C ALA A 94 24.28 -0.34 22.42
N THR A 95 23.10 -0.80 22.79
CA THR A 95 21.90 -0.76 21.88
C THR A 95 21.42 0.67 21.62
N THR A 96 21.25 1.51 22.64
CA THR A 96 20.74 2.89 22.46
C THR A 96 21.36 3.84 23.49
N PRO A 97 22.71 4.01 23.50
CA PRO A 97 23.39 4.75 24.56
C PRO A 97 22.94 6.21 24.68
N GLN A 98 22.44 6.84 23.59
CA GLN A 98 21.97 8.22 23.60
C GLN A 98 20.51 8.35 24.08
N ALA A 99 19.67 7.30 23.91
CA ALA A 99 18.25 7.31 24.25
C ALA A 99 17.97 6.85 25.68
N GLY A 100 18.94 6.19 26.33
CA GLY A 100 18.82 5.66 27.69
C GLY A 100 19.18 4.18 27.78
N ALA A 101 18.98 3.58 28.95
CA ALA A 101 19.28 2.18 29.16
C ALA A 101 18.23 1.27 28.52
N SER A 102 18.66 0.31 27.72
CA SER A 102 17.79 -0.75 27.19
C SER A 102 17.40 -1.70 28.31
N ARG A 103 16.15 -2.20 28.25
CA ARG A 103 15.62 -3.21 29.17
C ARG A 103 15.97 -4.61 28.64
N VAL A 104 16.34 -5.51 29.52
CA VAL A 104 16.67 -6.90 29.19
C VAL A 104 15.69 -7.84 29.87
N SER A 105 15.26 -8.87 29.13
CA SER A 105 14.53 -10.01 29.66
C SER A 105 15.27 -11.28 29.28
N SER A 106 15.73 -12.05 30.25
CA SER A 106 16.54 -13.25 30.04
C SER A 106 16.43 -14.21 31.22
N TYR A 107 16.97 -15.42 31.07
CA TYR A 107 17.16 -16.36 32.17
C TYR A 107 17.88 -15.72 33.36
N PHE A 108 18.95 -14.97 33.10
CA PHE A 108 19.80 -14.35 34.15
C PHE A 108 19.13 -13.17 34.88
N ASP A 109 17.99 -12.71 34.42
CA ASP A 109 17.16 -11.67 35.03
C ASP A 109 15.97 -12.26 35.80
N SER A 110 15.42 -13.38 35.33
CA SER A 110 14.18 -13.97 35.86
C SER A 110 14.38 -15.31 36.60
N ASP A 111 15.47 -16.04 36.34
CA ASP A 111 15.70 -17.43 36.73
C ASP A 111 14.60 -18.38 36.20
N ASP A 112 14.10 -18.07 34.99
CA ASP A 112 12.97 -18.76 34.38
C ASP A 112 13.40 -19.55 33.13
N ASP A 113 13.08 -20.84 33.08
CA ASP A 113 13.45 -21.73 31.99
C ASP A 113 12.78 -21.40 30.65
N ALA A 114 11.82 -20.47 30.62
CA ALA A 114 11.20 -19.98 29.38
C ALA A 114 12.21 -19.37 28.38
N TYR A 115 13.37 -18.93 28.87
CA TYR A 115 14.46 -18.37 28.05
C TYR A 115 15.51 -19.41 27.62
N LEU A 116 15.29 -20.69 27.88
CA LEU A 116 16.25 -21.75 27.61
C LEU A 116 15.72 -22.78 26.63
N SER A 117 16.62 -23.38 25.87
CA SER A 117 16.34 -24.63 25.17
C SER A 117 16.17 -25.80 26.15
N ALA A 118 15.44 -26.84 25.75
CA ALA A 118 15.19 -28.02 26.58
C ALA A 118 16.47 -28.72 27.03
N ASP A 119 17.54 -28.68 26.24
CA ASP A 119 18.86 -29.23 26.55
C ASP A 119 19.76 -28.27 27.34
N ARG A 120 19.26 -27.05 27.64
CA ARG A 120 19.94 -25.95 28.35
C ARG A 120 21.26 -25.50 27.70
N ARG A 121 21.47 -25.81 26.41
CA ARG A 121 22.68 -25.40 25.68
C ARG A 121 22.53 -24.03 25.01
N THR A 122 21.30 -23.64 24.72
CA THR A 122 20.98 -22.36 24.07
C THR A 122 20.10 -21.53 24.99
N THR A 123 20.45 -20.25 25.11
CA THR A 123 19.61 -19.23 25.76
C THR A 123 19.35 -18.08 24.81
N PHE A 124 18.26 -17.36 25.05
CA PHE A 124 18.06 -16.08 24.41
C PHE A 124 17.79 -14.97 25.43
N ALA A 125 18.08 -13.74 25.03
CA ALA A 125 17.74 -12.54 25.78
C ALA A 125 17.02 -11.55 24.85
N ALA A 126 15.87 -11.06 25.29
CA ALA A 126 15.16 -9.99 24.63
C ALA A 126 15.69 -8.64 25.13
N ILE A 127 16.32 -7.87 24.27
CA ILE A 127 16.87 -6.54 24.53
C ILE A 127 15.92 -5.53 23.94
N TYR A 128 15.18 -4.80 24.77
CA TYR A 128 14.22 -3.77 24.36
C TYR A 128 14.94 -2.43 24.26
N PRO A 129 15.16 -1.87 23.06
CA PRO A 129 15.78 -0.58 22.87
C PRO A 129 15.04 0.52 23.63
N ALA A 130 15.79 1.47 24.18
CA ALA A 130 15.19 2.66 24.79
C ALA A 130 14.71 3.64 23.72
N GLY A 131 13.66 4.43 24.07
CA GLY A 131 13.15 5.49 23.22
C GLY A 131 12.00 5.04 22.31
N LYS A 132 11.74 5.87 21.30
CA LYS A 132 10.64 5.70 20.35
C LYS A 132 11.13 5.14 19.04
N LEU A 133 10.22 4.51 18.30
CA LEU A 133 10.48 4.08 16.93
C LEU A 133 10.70 5.31 16.04
N THR A 134 11.80 5.31 15.27
CA THR A 134 12.13 6.33 14.26
C THR A 134 12.16 5.71 12.87
N PHE A 135 12.20 6.55 11.84
CA PHE A 135 12.26 6.08 10.46
C PHE A 135 13.50 5.22 10.15
N ASP A 136 14.65 5.61 10.68
CA ASP A 136 15.90 4.88 10.47
C ASP A 136 15.98 3.59 11.31
N GLY A 137 14.93 3.33 12.11
CA GLY A 137 14.93 2.22 13.06
C GLY A 137 15.94 2.41 14.19
N VAL A 138 16.33 1.33 14.82
CA VAL A 138 17.45 1.29 15.77
C VAL A 138 18.55 0.46 15.14
N GLU A 139 19.75 1.04 15.00
CA GLU A 139 20.90 0.33 14.46
C GLU A 139 21.24 -0.89 15.36
N ASP A 140 21.28 -2.08 14.75
CA ASP A 140 21.57 -3.33 15.44
C ASP A 140 23.07 -3.65 15.48
N GLU A 141 23.88 -3.06 14.60
CA GLU A 141 25.32 -3.31 14.48
C GLU A 141 26.13 -3.01 15.76
N PRO A 142 25.86 -1.90 16.50
CA PRO A 142 26.55 -1.69 17.78
C PRO A 142 26.27 -2.80 18.81
N THR A 143 24.99 -3.26 18.86
CA THR A 143 24.57 -4.35 19.76
C THR A 143 25.20 -5.67 19.37
N ARG A 144 25.22 -6.00 18.07
CA ARG A 144 25.86 -7.20 17.51
C ARG A 144 27.34 -7.25 17.80
N THR A 145 28.04 -6.15 17.52
CA THR A 145 29.48 -6.03 17.75
C THR A 145 29.84 -6.16 19.25
N ALA A 146 29.07 -5.52 20.14
CA ALA A 146 29.27 -5.63 21.58
C ALA A 146 29.01 -7.04 22.10
N LEU A 147 27.94 -7.71 21.62
CA LEU A 147 27.60 -9.09 21.97
C LEU A 147 28.73 -10.06 21.56
N ALA A 148 29.22 -9.94 20.33
CA ALA A 148 30.28 -10.79 19.81
C ALA A 148 31.62 -10.55 20.53
N ALA A 149 31.96 -9.29 20.83
CA ALA A 149 33.20 -8.93 21.54
C ALA A 149 33.21 -9.42 23.00
N ALA A 150 32.06 -9.47 23.65
CA ALA A 150 31.91 -9.92 25.03
C ALA A 150 31.65 -11.41 25.18
N ALA A 151 31.55 -12.17 24.10
CA ALA A 151 31.23 -13.59 24.10
C ALA A 151 32.27 -14.39 24.86
N PRO A 152 31.92 -15.22 25.87
CA PRO A 152 32.85 -16.09 26.58
C PRO A 152 33.44 -17.15 25.63
N PRO A 153 34.63 -17.67 25.93
CA PRO A 153 35.24 -18.74 25.15
C PRO A 153 34.31 -19.98 25.05
N GLY A 154 34.10 -20.48 23.82
CA GLY A 154 33.22 -21.62 23.57
C GLY A 154 31.73 -21.30 23.51
N VAL A 155 31.36 -20.02 23.50
CA VAL A 155 29.97 -19.56 23.30
C VAL A 155 29.86 -18.93 21.91
N THR A 156 28.95 -19.42 21.13
CA THR A 156 28.54 -18.81 19.84
C THR A 156 27.42 -17.80 20.11
N THR A 157 27.50 -16.63 19.53
CA THR A 157 26.50 -15.55 19.69
C THR A 157 25.97 -15.09 18.36
N HIS A 158 24.68 -14.82 18.31
CA HIS A 158 24.00 -14.22 17.18
C HIS A 158 23.01 -13.14 17.67
N LEU A 159 22.78 -12.12 16.86
CA LEU A 159 21.75 -11.13 17.11
C LEU A 159 20.65 -11.26 16.04
N THR A 160 19.44 -11.58 16.47
CA THR A 160 18.26 -11.71 15.60
C THR A 160 17.08 -10.89 16.14
N GLY A 161 15.91 -11.04 15.55
CA GLY A 161 14.70 -10.27 15.85
C GLY A 161 14.09 -9.74 14.56
N ILE A 162 12.89 -9.21 14.62
CA ILE A 162 12.18 -8.72 13.41
C ILE A 162 12.95 -7.57 12.74
N GLN A 163 13.45 -6.61 13.51
CA GLN A 163 14.22 -5.47 12.97
C GLN A 163 15.55 -5.90 12.36
N PRO A 164 16.42 -6.71 13.02
CA PRO A 164 17.64 -7.22 12.40
C PRO A 164 17.38 -8.08 11.15
N LEU A 165 16.33 -8.91 11.14
CA LEU A 165 15.97 -9.71 9.96
C LEU A 165 15.51 -8.82 8.80
N PHE A 166 14.74 -7.78 9.09
CA PHE A 166 14.32 -6.80 8.08
C PHE A 166 15.52 -6.01 7.51
N ALA A 167 16.41 -5.54 8.37
CA ALA A 167 17.62 -4.82 7.97
C ALA A 167 18.52 -5.71 7.10
N GLU A 168 18.78 -6.96 7.51
CA GLU A 168 19.56 -7.92 6.74
C GLU A 168 18.92 -8.23 5.38
N ALA A 169 17.61 -8.40 5.34
CA ALA A 169 16.88 -8.61 4.08
C ALA A 169 17.00 -7.40 3.14
N ALA A 170 17.02 -6.19 3.70
CA ALA A 170 17.21 -4.96 2.94
C ALA A 170 18.65 -4.80 2.45
N ASP A 171 19.67 -5.14 3.26
CA ASP A 171 21.09 -5.04 2.94
C ASP A 171 21.54 -6.19 1.99
N GLY A 172 21.02 -7.40 2.18
CA GLY A 172 21.33 -8.59 1.36
C GLY A 172 20.87 -8.47 -0.08
N GLU A 173 19.91 -7.61 -0.37
CA GLU A 173 19.53 -7.18 -1.70
C GLU A 173 20.42 -6.03 -2.21
N THR A 174 21.74 -6.02 -1.90
CA THR A 174 22.72 -5.04 -2.36
C THR A 174 22.09 -3.67 -2.64
N GLY A 175 21.71 -2.97 -1.55
CA GLY A 175 21.15 -1.62 -1.60
C GLY A 175 20.02 -1.51 -2.63
N GLY A 176 18.81 -1.91 -2.27
CA GLY A 176 17.65 -1.66 -3.15
C GLY A 176 17.68 -0.20 -3.64
N PRO A 177 17.25 0.07 -4.87
CA PRO A 177 17.36 1.42 -5.41
C PRO A 177 16.61 2.39 -4.47
N SER A 178 17.27 3.51 -4.14
CA SER A 178 16.60 4.56 -3.36
C SER A 178 15.30 4.99 -4.06
N VAL A 179 14.32 5.52 -3.32
CA VAL A 179 13.05 6.04 -3.88
C VAL A 179 13.29 6.91 -5.12
N LEU A 180 14.39 7.66 -5.13
CA LEU A 180 14.78 8.48 -6.27
C LEU A 180 15.17 7.65 -7.49
N VAL A 181 15.94 6.57 -7.29
CA VAL A 181 16.35 5.66 -8.37
C VAL A 181 15.14 4.91 -8.92
N GLU A 182 14.23 4.43 -8.06
CA GLU A 182 12.96 3.83 -8.48
C GLU A 182 12.11 4.80 -9.29
N ALA A 183 11.98 6.05 -8.84
CA ALA A 183 11.27 7.09 -9.59
C ALA A 183 11.92 7.37 -10.96
N ILE A 184 13.25 7.34 -11.04
CA ILE A 184 13.99 7.48 -12.32
C ILE A 184 13.74 6.28 -13.22
N ILE A 185 13.82 5.05 -12.72
CA ILE A 185 13.57 3.83 -13.51
C ILE A 185 12.10 3.83 -14.00
N GLY A 186 11.16 4.15 -13.12
CA GLY A 186 9.74 4.32 -13.46
C GLY A 186 9.53 5.39 -14.54
N GLY A 187 10.22 6.52 -14.40
CA GLY A 187 10.24 7.60 -15.39
C GLY A 187 10.80 7.19 -16.75
N ILE A 188 11.90 6.44 -16.77
CA ILE A 188 12.50 5.90 -18.02
C ILE A 188 11.53 4.91 -18.68
N GLY A 189 10.93 4.01 -17.92
CA GLY A 189 9.93 3.07 -18.45
C GLY A 189 8.71 3.78 -19.02
N ALA A 190 8.19 4.76 -18.30
CA ALA A 190 7.11 5.62 -18.78
C ALA A 190 7.51 6.35 -20.08
N LEU A 191 8.74 6.86 -20.16
CA LEU A 191 9.28 7.51 -21.36
C LEU A 191 9.32 6.55 -22.55
N VAL A 192 9.77 5.31 -22.35
CA VAL A 192 9.79 4.28 -23.41
C VAL A 192 8.36 4.00 -23.91
N ILE A 193 7.40 3.81 -23.01
CA ILE A 193 6.00 3.55 -23.38
C ILE A 193 5.40 4.77 -24.12
N LEU A 194 5.67 5.98 -23.62
CA LEU A 194 5.23 7.22 -24.27
C LEU A 194 5.86 7.41 -25.64
N LEU A 195 7.10 6.95 -25.84
CA LEU A 195 7.77 6.97 -27.15
C LEU A 195 6.99 6.16 -28.19
N PHE A 196 6.59 4.93 -27.85
CA PHE A 196 5.77 4.08 -28.72
C PHE A 196 4.33 4.61 -28.87
N THR A 197 3.84 5.36 -27.88
CA THR A 197 2.49 5.92 -27.90
C THR A 197 2.39 7.16 -28.78
N PHE A 198 3.31 8.10 -28.64
CA PHE A 198 3.28 9.41 -29.30
C PHE A 198 4.26 9.56 -30.46
N GLY A 199 5.43 8.98 -30.38
CA GLY A 199 6.47 8.99 -31.42
C GLY A 199 7.13 10.32 -31.71
N THR A 200 6.84 11.38 -30.94
CA THR A 200 7.38 12.74 -31.09
C THR A 200 7.89 13.29 -29.77
N LEU A 201 9.09 13.91 -29.74
CA LEU A 201 9.70 14.39 -28.52
C LEU A 201 8.86 15.40 -27.75
N PRO A 202 8.23 16.43 -28.37
CA PRO A 202 7.42 17.36 -27.62
C PRO A 202 6.19 16.72 -26.94
N ALA A 203 5.56 15.73 -27.61
CA ALA A 203 4.40 15.04 -27.04
C ALA A 203 4.79 14.11 -25.89
N ILE A 204 6.02 13.58 -25.86
CA ILE A 204 6.58 12.77 -24.78
C ILE A 204 6.99 13.65 -23.60
N ALA A 205 7.60 14.81 -23.86
CA ALA A 205 8.09 15.72 -22.83
C ALA A 205 6.95 16.33 -21.98
N MET A 206 5.78 16.60 -22.61
CA MET A 206 4.66 17.24 -21.92
C MET A 206 4.14 16.48 -20.70
N PRO A 207 3.80 15.18 -20.78
CA PRO A 207 3.37 14.41 -19.62
C PRO A 207 4.40 14.38 -18.51
N LEU A 208 5.70 14.27 -18.86
CA LEU A 208 6.78 14.24 -17.86
C LEU A 208 6.93 15.59 -17.13
N ILE A 209 6.84 16.71 -17.85
CA ILE A 209 6.87 18.06 -17.25
C ILE A 209 5.69 18.23 -16.28
N VAL A 210 4.50 17.81 -16.69
CA VAL A 210 3.30 17.85 -15.84
C VAL A 210 3.46 16.98 -14.61
N ALA A 211 4.03 15.77 -14.76
CA ALA A 211 4.26 14.85 -13.66
C ALA A 211 5.28 15.41 -12.65
N ILE A 212 6.43 15.92 -13.11
CA ILE A 212 7.42 16.54 -12.23
C ILE A 212 6.80 17.71 -11.45
N ALA A 213 6.06 18.56 -12.15
CA ALA A 213 5.39 19.69 -11.51
C ALA A 213 4.35 19.20 -10.48
N ALA A 214 3.54 18.20 -10.81
CA ALA A 214 2.53 17.67 -9.90
C ALA A 214 3.18 17.03 -8.66
N ILE A 215 4.19 16.17 -8.82
CA ILE A 215 4.90 15.49 -7.74
C ILE A 215 5.50 16.52 -6.77
N LEU A 216 6.33 17.43 -7.26
CA LEU A 216 7.05 18.38 -6.41
C LEU A 216 6.08 19.33 -5.67
N ASN A 217 5.00 19.77 -6.33
CA ASN A 217 3.98 20.58 -5.67
C ASN A 217 3.15 19.77 -4.64
N THR A 218 2.96 18.48 -4.85
CA THR A 218 2.32 17.63 -3.86
C THR A 218 3.17 17.53 -2.59
N PHE A 219 4.49 17.40 -2.72
CA PHE A 219 5.41 17.43 -1.56
C PHE A 219 5.31 18.76 -0.79
N THR A 220 5.15 19.90 -1.47
CA THR A 220 4.89 21.17 -0.79
C THR A 220 3.64 21.13 0.08
N LEU A 221 2.53 20.61 -0.45
CA LEU A 221 1.28 20.51 0.30
C LEU A 221 1.38 19.50 1.45
N VAL A 222 2.07 18.40 1.23
CA VAL A 222 2.32 17.40 2.29
C VAL A 222 3.23 17.98 3.38
N TRP A 223 4.26 18.73 3.03
CA TRP A 223 5.08 19.45 4.01
C TRP A 223 4.25 20.39 4.89
N ILE A 224 3.33 21.17 4.29
CA ILE A 224 2.39 21.97 5.07
C ILE A 224 1.48 21.10 5.94
N LEU A 225 1.03 19.95 5.41
CA LEU A 225 0.16 19.02 6.14
C LEU A 225 0.85 18.45 7.38
N THR A 226 2.17 18.23 7.36
CA THR A 226 2.92 17.71 8.54
C THR A 226 2.95 18.67 9.74
N TYR A 227 2.55 19.92 9.57
CA TYR A 227 2.35 20.86 10.70
C TYR A 227 0.96 20.76 11.34
N ILE A 228 0.04 20.03 10.70
CA ILE A 228 -1.36 19.92 11.12
C ILE A 228 -1.65 18.51 11.67
N THR A 229 -1.04 17.49 11.06
CA THR A 229 -1.26 16.07 11.40
C THR A 229 -0.01 15.27 11.04
N ASP A 230 0.15 14.13 11.71
CA ASP A 230 1.16 13.15 11.35
C ASP A 230 0.86 12.59 9.96
N VAL A 231 1.88 12.52 9.13
CA VAL A 231 1.80 11.97 7.76
C VAL A 231 2.70 10.77 7.67
N SER A 232 2.14 9.63 7.30
CA SER A 232 2.91 8.39 7.14
C SER A 232 3.96 8.49 6.04
N LEU A 233 5.11 7.88 6.28
CA LEU A 233 6.18 7.72 5.28
C LEU A 233 5.70 7.08 3.97
N VAL A 234 4.74 6.16 4.02
CA VAL A 234 4.17 5.53 2.80
C VAL A 234 3.65 6.56 1.80
N VAL A 235 3.20 7.73 2.28
CA VAL A 235 2.76 8.84 1.41
C VAL A 235 3.88 9.33 0.49
N GLN A 236 5.15 9.30 0.92
CA GLN A 236 6.29 9.67 0.07
C GLN A 236 6.40 8.78 -1.18
N PHE A 237 6.34 7.46 -0.99
CA PHE A 237 6.36 6.49 -2.10
C PHE A 237 5.17 6.67 -3.04
N LEU A 238 4.00 6.94 -2.46
CA LEU A 238 2.78 7.18 -3.24
C LEU A 238 2.89 8.44 -4.09
N ILE A 239 3.42 9.54 -3.54
CA ILE A 239 3.62 10.78 -4.30
C ILE A 239 4.57 10.54 -5.46
N ALA A 240 5.70 9.87 -5.23
CA ALA A 240 6.73 9.67 -6.23
C ALA A 240 6.23 8.77 -7.39
N LEU A 241 5.64 7.62 -7.09
CA LEU A 241 5.34 6.59 -8.09
C LEU A 241 3.89 6.63 -8.59
N VAL A 242 2.93 6.73 -7.68
CA VAL A 242 1.52 6.87 -8.06
C VAL A 242 1.26 8.24 -8.67
N GLY A 243 1.89 9.29 -8.13
CA GLY A 243 1.84 10.64 -8.66
C GLY A 243 2.37 10.73 -10.09
N LEU A 244 3.50 10.06 -10.38
CA LEU A 244 4.04 9.95 -11.72
C LEU A 244 3.02 9.34 -12.69
N GLY A 245 2.45 8.20 -12.31
CA GLY A 245 1.47 7.48 -13.14
C GLY A 245 0.21 8.29 -13.42
N ILE A 246 -0.42 8.85 -12.39
CA ILE A 246 -1.66 9.62 -12.50
C ILE A 246 -1.45 10.90 -13.32
N ALA A 247 -0.38 11.64 -13.08
CA ALA A 247 -0.12 12.89 -13.80
C ALA A 247 0.16 12.67 -15.30
N ILE A 248 0.93 11.60 -15.62
CA ILE A 248 1.16 11.17 -17.01
C ILE A 248 -0.15 10.80 -17.67
N ASP A 249 -0.99 10.03 -17.01
CA ASP A 249 -2.25 9.56 -17.53
C ASP A 249 -3.21 10.70 -17.89
N TYR A 250 -3.41 11.65 -16.99
CA TYR A 250 -4.25 12.82 -17.27
C TYR A 250 -3.70 13.66 -18.40
N ALA A 251 -2.39 13.85 -18.46
CA ALA A 251 -1.76 14.56 -19.55
C ALA A 251 -1.92 13.82 -20.88
N LEU A 252 -1.84 12.49 -20.86
CA LEU A 252 -1.98 11.62 -22.02
C LEU A 252 -3.37 11.78 -22.67
N VAL A 253 -4.45 11.73 -21.88
CA VAL A 253 -5.83 11.92 -22.35
C VAL A 253 -6.00 13.28 -23.05
N ILE A 254 -5.48 14.35 -22.45
CA ILE A 254 -5.56 15.71 -23.00
C ILE A 254 -4.75 15.84 -24.30
N ILE A 255 -3.52 15.30 -24.33
CA ILE A 255 -2.64 15.40 -25.51
C ILE A 255 -3.20 14.60 -26.68
N PHE A 256 -3.75 13.40 -26.42
CA PHE A 256 -4.41 12.62 -27.48
C PHE A 256 -5.55 13.39 -28.12
N ARG A 257 -6.43 13.99 -27.30
CA ARG A 257 -7.56 14.78 -27.80
C ARG A 257 -7.10 16.01 -28.54
N PHE A 258 -6.10 16.72 -28.04
CA PHE A 258 -5.54 17.90 -28.70
C PHE A 258 -4.97 17.56 -30.08
N ARG A 259 -4.24 16.45 -30.22
CA ARG A 259 -3.72 15.98 -31.50
C ARG A 259 -4.83 15.56 -32.47
N GLU A 260 -5.92 14.98 -31.94
CA GLU A 260 -7.10 14.61 -32.71
C GLU A 260 -7.77 15.87 -33.31
N GLU A 261 -8.00 16.91 -32.52
CA GLU A 261 -8.60 18.18 -32.97
C GLU A 261 -7.72 18.89 -34.01
N LEU A 262 -6.39 18.88 -33.84
CA LEU A 262 -5.46 19.42 -34.83
C LEU A 262 -5.53 18.65 -36.16
N ARG A 263 -5.72 17.34 -36.15
CA ARG A 263 -5.88 16.52 -37.38
C ARG A 263 -7.19 16.85 -38.10
N HIS A 264 -8.24 17.22 -37.39
CA HIS A 264 -9.50 17.67 -37.97
C HIS A 264 -9.45 19.11 -38.53
N GLY A 265 -8.27 19.74 -38.49
CA GLY A 265 -8.03 21.05 -39.08
C GLY A 265 -8.35 22.22 -38.16
N ALA A 266 -8.59 21.98 -36.88
CA ALA A 266 -8.79 23.08 -35.91
C ALA A 266 -7.49 23.89 -35.71
N ASP A 267 -7.61 25.20 -35.56
CA ASP A 267 -6.49 26.04 -35.12
C ASP A 267 -6.12 25.70 -33.66
N THR A 268 -4.94 26.15 -33.23
CA THR A 268 -4.43 25.85 -31.89
C THR A 268 -5.41 26.23 -30.76
N GLN A 269 -6.02 27.38 -30.84
CA GLN A 269 -6.90 27.89 -29.80
C GLN A 269 -8.25 27.11 -29.77
N ALA A 270 -8.82 26.87 -30.95
CA ALA A 270 -10.02 26.05 -31.08
C ALA A 270 -9.77 24.60 -30.62
N ALA A 271 -8.63 24.01 -31.02
CA ALA A 271 -8.22 22.67 -30.61
C ALA A 271 -8.11 22.54 -29.08
N ILE A 272 -7.45 23.53 -28.41
CA ILE A 272 -7.35 23.55 -26.94
C ILE A 272 -8.73 23.67 -26.31
N THR A 273 -9.57 24.58 -26.80
CA THR A 273 -10.90 24.81 -26.24
C THR A 273 -11.78 23.59 -26.34
N GLN A 274 -11.80 22.89 -27.48
CA GLN A 274 -12.54 21.66 -27.66
C GLN A 274 -11.99 20.52 -26.81
N THR A 275 -10.65 20.41 -26.75
CA THR A 275 -9.97 19.43 -25.89
C THR A 275 -10.37 19.62 -24.44
N MET A 276 -10.34 20.83 -23.92
CA MET A 276 -10.66 21.09 -22.51
C MET A 276 -12.13 20.92 -22.17
N ARG A 277 -13.03 21.17 -23.12
CA ARG A 277 -14.47 20.87 -22.95
C ARG A 277 -14.74 19.41 -22.73
N HIS A 278 -14.04 18.51 -23.39
CA HIS A 278 -14.27 17.07 -23.37
C HIS A 278 -13.25 16.38 -22.44
N ALA A 279 -11.98 16.36 -22.82
CA ALA A 279 -10.93 15.67 -22.07
C ALA A 279 -10.67 16.34 -20.69
N GLY A 280 -10.63 17.68 -20.62
CA GLY A 280 -10.42 18.38 -19.35
C GLY A 280 -11.55 18.10 -18.34
N ARG A 281 -12.81 18.05 -18.80
CA ARG A 281 -13.94 17.66 -17.95
C ARG A 281 -13.85 16.20 -17.49
N SER A 282 -13.43 15.31 -18.38
CA SER A 282 -13.22 13.90 -18.04
C SER A 282 -12.13 13.74 -16.97
N VAL A 283 -11.01 14.44 -17.09
CA VAL A 283 -9.91 14.44 -16.12
C VAL A 283 -10.37 14.94 -14.74
N ILE A 284 -11.22 15.98 -14.68
CA ILE A 284 -11.77 16.43 -13.38
C ILE A 284 -12.64 15.36 -12.74
N VAL A 285 -13.53 14.72 -13.51
CA VAL A 285 -14.40 13.65 -12.99
C VAL A 285 -13.54 12.50 -12.49
N SER A 286 -12.57 12.07 -13.30
CA SER A 286 -11.60 11.03 -13.01
C SER A 286 -10.83 11.32 -11.71
N GLY A 287 -10.16 12.45 -11.61
CA GLY A 287 -9.44 12.80 -10.39
C GLY A 287 -10.32 12.93 -9.15
N THR A 288 -11.59 13.28 -9.33
CA THR A 288 -12.56 13.29 -8.22
C THR A 288 -12.87 11.88 -7.75
N THR A 289 -13.01 10.91 -8.65
CA THR A 289 -13.27 9.51 -8.25
C THR A 289 -12.08 8.87 -7.53
N VAL A 290 -10.84 9.16 -7.97
CA VAL A 290 -9.63 8.73 -7.23
C VAL A 290 -9.57 9.38 -5.85
N ALA A 291 -9.80 10.69 -5.78
CA ALA A 291 -9.82 11.41 -4.51
C ALA A 291 -10.87 10.87 -3.55
N VAL A 292 -12.05 10.47 -4.04
CA VAL A 292 -13.11 9.83 -3.24
C VAL A 292 -12.65 8.49 -2.67
N GLY A 293 -11.99 7.66 -3.48
CA GLY A 293 -11.42 6.39 -3.01
C GLY A 293 -10.44 6.60 -1.85
N LEU A 294 -9.53 7.54 -1.99
CA LEU A 294 -8.51 7.84 -0.98
C LEU A 294 -9.09 8.51 0.28
N ILE A 295 -9.96 9.51 0.13
CA ILE A 295 -10.56 10.21 1.27
C ILE A 295 -11.47 9.28 2.10
N SER A 296 -12.02 8.22 1.51
CA SER A 296 -12.82 7.24 2.23
C SER A 296 -12.05 6.51 3.33
N MET A 297 -10.70 6.47 3.23
CA MET A 297 -9.83 5.90 4.24
C MET A 297 -9.85 6.67 5.57
N ILE A 298 -10.32 7.92 5.58
CA ILE A 298 -10.51 8.72 6.81
C ILE A 298 -11.56 8.08 7.75
N ILE A 299 -12.46 7.27 7.22
CA ILE A 299 -13.48 6.55 8.01
C ILE A 299 -12.83 5.52 8.95
N ILE A 300 -11.66 4.99 8.59
CA ILE A 300 -10.94 3.97 9.37
C ILE A 300 -10.30 4.63 10.59
N PRO A 301 -10.51 4.08 11.80
CA PRO A 301 -10.01 4.69 13.05
C PRO A 301 -8.52 4.39 13.30
N VAL A 302 -7.69 4.45 12.26
CA VAL A 302 -6.24 4.20 12.31
C VAL A 302 -5.51 5.41 11.76
N PRO A 303 -4.72 6.16 12.57
CA PRO A 303 -4.05 7.40 12.15
C PRO A 303 -3.17 7.20 10.91
N PHE A 304 -2.38 6.14 10.87
CA PHE A 304 -1.57 5.73 9.72
C PHE A 304 -2.39 5.70 8.42
N ILE A 305 -3.54 5.00 8.43
CA ILE A 305 -4.42 4.86 7.26
C ILE A 305 -5.08 6.19 6.90
N ARG A 306 -5.52 6.97 7.90
CA ARG A 306 -6.09 8.30 7.68
C ARG A 306 -5.10 9.25 7.01
N SER A 307 -3.85 9.24 7.46
CA SER A 307 -2.80 10.09 6.91
C SER A 307 -2.54 9.78 5.44
N ILE A 308 -2.56 8.49 5.07
CA ILE A 308 -2.46 8.05 3.68
C ILE A 308 -3.67 8.53 2.86
N GLY A 309 -4.87 8.44 3.43
CA GLY A 309 -6.08 8.96 2.78
C GLY A 309 -6.01 10.45 2.48
N ILE A 310 -5.59 11.25 3.45
CA ILE A 310 -5.48 12.72 3.32
C ILE A 310 -4.30 13.09 2.40
N GLY A 311 -3.10 12.56 2.67
CA GLY A 311 -1.91 12.83 1.88
C GLY A 311 -2.03 12.33 0.44
N GLY A 312 -2.54 11.10 0.29
CA GLY A 312 -2.77 10.49 -1.01
C GLY A 312 -3.78 11.24 -1.89
N MET A 313 -4.83 11.82 -1.29
CA MET A 313 -5.82 12.65 -2.03
C MET A 313 -5.19 13.89 -2.68
N LEU A 314 -4.11 14.42 -2.11
CA LEU A 314 -3.43 15.58 -2.69
C LEU A 314 -2.82 15.24 -4.06
N ILE A 315 -2.42 14.00 -4.29
CA ILE A 315 -1.81 13.53 -5.54
C ILE A 315 -2.74 13.78 -6.75
N PRO A 316 -3.95 13.18 -6.82
CA PRO A 316 -4.86 13.44 -7.94
C PRO A 316 -5.32 14.88 -7.99
N ALA A 317 -5.48 15.57 -6.86
CA ALA A 317 -5.91 16.96 -6.83
C ALA A 317 -4.90 17.88 -7.53
N VAL A 318 -3.60 17.76 -7.20
CA VAL A 318 -2.53 18.56 -7.84
C VAL A 318 -2.34 18.12 -9.29
N SER A 319 -2.41 16.82 -9.60
CA SER A 319 -2.29 16.31 -10.97
C SER A 319 -3.40 16.83 -11.88
N VAL A 320 -4.65 16.85 -11.41
CA VAL A 320 -5.77 17.49 -12.14
C VAL A 320 -5.52 18.96 -12.35
N LEU A 321 -5.10 19.69 -11.31
CA LEU A 321 -4.82 21.13 -11.41
C LEU A 321 -3.72 21.40 -12.44
N ALA A 322 -2.65 20.64 -12.46
CA ALA A 322 -1.58 20.73 -13.45
C ALA A 322 -2.10 20.40 -14.87
N ALA A 323 -2.90 19.35 -15.00
CA ALA A 323 -3.46 18.95 -16.29
C ALA A 323 -4.43 19.98 -16.89
N ILE A 324 -5.19 20.70 -16.06
CA ILE A 324 -6.17 21.70 -16.57
C ILE A 324 -5.63 23.13 -16.61
N THR A 325 -4.43 23.39 -16.08
CA THR A 325 -3.82 24.73 -16.09
C THR A 325 -2.45 24.75 -16.77
N LEU A 326 -1.47 24.02 -16.26
CA LEU A 326 -0.12 23.99 -16.83
C LEU A 326 -0.12 23.41 -18.25
N LEU A 327 -0.75 22.27 -18.45
CA LEU A 327 -0.71 21.59 -19.76
C LEU A 327 -1.36 22.39 -20.88
N PRO A 328 -2.57 23.01 -20.75
CA PRO A 328 -3.13 23.87 -21.79
C PRO A 328 -2.27 25.11 -22.07
N ALA A 329 -1.61 25.70 -21.05
CA ALA A 329 -0.67 26.78 -21.23
C ALA A 329 0.54 26.36 -22.09
N LEU A 330 1.12 25.19 -21.81
CA LEU A 330 2.21 24.60 -22.59
C LEU A 330 1.77 24.28 -24.03
N LEU A 331 0.59 23.65 -24.20
CA LEU A 331 0.04 23.33 -25.53
C LEU A 331 -0.22 24.59 -26.35
N SER A 332 -0.63 25.69 -25.72
CA SER A 332 -0.82 26.98 -26.41
C SER A 332 0.48 27.59 -26.94
N MET A 333 1.63 27.28 -26.35
CA MET A 333 2.94 27.71 -26.80
C MET A 333 3.50 26.87 -27.94
N ILE A 334 3.27 25.56 -27.86
CA ILE A 334 3.85 24.60 -28.81
C ILE A 334 2.95 24.44 -30.03
N GLY A 335 1.64 24.44 -29.87
CA GLY A 335 0.67 24.30 -30.96
C GLY A 335 0.95 23.06 -31.85
N PRO A 336 0.94 23.24 -33.20
CA PRO A 336 1.18 22.15 -34.15
C PRO A 336 2.59 21.52 -34.02
N LYS A 337 3.56 22.23 -33.42
CA LYS A 337 4.93 21.69 -33.18
C LYS A 337 4.95 20.50 -32.25
N ILE A 338 3.85 20.19 -31.57
CA ILE A 338 3.72 18.95 -30.79
C ILE A 338 3.97 17.69 -31.63
N ASN A 339 3.73 17.77 -32.94
CA ASN A 339 3.97 16.70 -33.90
C ASN A 339 5.35 16.76 -34.57
N SER A 340 6.23 17.69 -34.18
CA SER A 340 7.61 17.84 -34.69
C SER A 340 8.56 16.86 -33.99
N ALA A 341 9.83 16.87 -34.42
CA ALA A 341 10.90 16.06 -33.85
C ALA A 341 10.50 14.56 -33.68
N ARG A 342 10.12 13.94 -34.78
CA ARG A 342 9.70 12.53 -34.80
C ARG A 342 10.89 11.62 -34.55
N VAL A 343 10.72 10.71 -33.59
CA VAL A 343 11.68 9.67 -33.23
C VAL A 343 11.31 8.34 -33.90
N LEU A 344 10.01 8.05 -33.98
CA LEU A 344 9.52 6.81 -34.60
C LEU A 344 8.80 7.11 -35.94
N PRO A 345 8.93 6.18 -36.94
CA PRO A 345 8.21 6.31 -38.19
C PRO A 345 6.71 6.43 -38.01
N ARG A 346 6.08 7.25 -38.88
CA ARG A 346 4.62 7.52 -38.81
C ARG A 346 3.79 6.25 -38.82
N ARG A 347 4.20 5.24 -39.62
CA ARG A 347 3.50 3.96 -39.74
C ARG A 347 3.47 3.15 -38.43
N MET A 348 4.47 3.29 -37.56
CA MET A 348 4.54 2.59 -36.27
C MET A 348 3.63 3.24 -35.22
N VAL A 349 3.48 4.57 -35.24
CA VAL A 349 2.78 5.34 -34.20
C VAL A 349 1.32 5.59 -34.58
N GLU A 350 1.05 5.99 -35.81
CA GLU A 350 -0.28 6.38 -36.27
C GLU A 350 -1.07 5.20 -36.88
N GLY A 351 -0.40 4.08 -37.18
CA GLY A 351 -1.02 2.95 -37.86
C GLY A 351 -1.41 3.28 -39.31
N SER A 352 -2.34 2.53 -39.90
CA SER A 352 -2.96 2.88 -41.17
C SER A 352 -3.93 4.05 -40.96
N ASP A 353 -4.01 4.96 -41.92
CA ASP A 353 -4.97 6.08 -41.93
C ASP A 353 -6.45 5.60 -41.95
N ASP A 354 -6.68 4.28 -42.10
CA ASP A 354 -7.99 3.65 -42.03
C ASP A 354 -8.34 3.30 -40.57
N PRO A 355 -9.30 3.99 -39.96
CA PRO A 355 -9.77 3.69 -38.60
C PRO A 355 -10.28 2.24 -38.47
N GLN A 356 -10.65 1.60 -39.59
CA GLN A 356 -11.18 0.23 -39.62
C GLN A 356 -10.07 -0.84 -39.65
N ALA A 357 -8.82 -0.51 -39.92
CA ALA A 357 -7.71 -1.46 -40.02
C ALA A 357 -6.97 -1.75 -38.71
N GLY A 358 -7.23 -1.00 -37.62
CA GLY A 358 -6.55 -1.11 -36.34
C GLY A 358 -6.85 -2.40 -35.57
N PHE A 359 -5.89 -2.80 -34.70
CA PHE A 359 -6.04 -3.97 -33.81
C PHE A 359 -7.35 -3.90 -32.99
N TRP A 360 -7.66 -2.77 -32.39
CA TRP A 360 -8.85 -2.59 -31.55
C TRP A 360 -10.16 -2.72 -32.31
N ASN A 361 -10.19 -2.34 -33.59
CA ASN A 361 -11.37 -2.55 -34.42
C ASN A 361 -11.54 -4.04 -34.81
N ARG A 362 -10.45 -4.76 -35.09
CA ARG A 362 -10.52 -6.21 -35.30
C ARG A 362 -10.97 -6.93 -34.04
N TRP A 363 -10.42 -6.52 -32.87
CA TRP A 363 -10.78 -7.07 -31.59
C TRP A 363 -12.26 -6.84 -31.25
N SER A 364 -12.75 -5.60 -31.41
CA SER A 364 -14.16 -5.29 -31.18
C SER A 364 -15.09 -6.14 -32.03
N ARG A 365 -14.75 -6.38 -33.29
CA ARG A 365 -15.53 -7.27 -34.18
C ARG A 365 -15.58 -8.72 -33.68
N ILE A 366 -14.48 -9.24 -33.13
CA ILE A 366 -14.44 -10.58 -32.55
C ILE A 366 -15.37 -10.65 -31.34
N VAL A 367 -15.28 -9.69 -30.43
CA VAL A 367 -16.13 -9.62 -29.23
C VAL A 367 -17.62 -9.48 -29.63
N MET A 368 -17.92 -8.61 -30.59
CA MET A 368 -19.31 -8.40 -31.05
C MET A 368 -19.91 -9.61 -31.74
N ARG A 369 -19.09 -10.45 -32.41
CA ARG A 369 -19.56 -11.67 -33.08
C ARG A 369 -19.87 -12.81 -32.12
N ARG A 370 -19.10 -12.95 -31.01
CA ARG A 370 -19.25 -14.06 -30.05
C ARG A 370 -19.24 -13.56 -28.60
N PRO A 371 -20.17 -12.67 -28.22
CA PRO A 371 -20.13 -12.02 -26.92
C PRO A 371 -20.28 -12.98 -25.74
N ALA A 372 -21.12 -14.02 -25.87
CA ALA A 372 -21.31 -15.02 -24.82
C ALA A 372 -20.02 -15.84 -24.57
N LEU A 373 -19.34 -16.28 -25.62
CA LEU A 373 -18.07 -17.03 -25.49
C LEU A 373 -16.99 -16.17 -24.79
N ILE A 374 -16.84 -14.91 -25.22
CA ILE A 374 -15.86 -14.00 -24.64
C ILE A 374 -16.20 -13.68 -23.17
N ALA A 375 -17.48 -13.46 -22.86
CA ALA A 375 -17.93 -13.28 -21.49
C ALA A 375 -17.63 -14.51 -20.61
N THR A 376 -17.89 -15.73 -21.13
CA THR A 376 -17.59 -16.97 -20.40
C THR A 376 -16.11 -17.14 -20.14
N ILE A 377 -15.24 -16.89 -21.13
CA ILE A 377 -13.78 -16.96 -20.95
C ILE A 377 -13.33 -15.93 -19.89
N GLY A 378 -13.78 -14.67 -20.00
CA GLY A 378 -13.45 -13.65 -19.02
C GLY A 378 -13.93 -14.00 -17.61
N THR A 379 -15.16 -14.51 -17.49
CA THR A 379 -15.72 -14.95 -16.19
C THR A 379 -14.97 -16.16 -15.63
N ALA A 380 -14.52 -17.10 -16.46
CA ALA A 380 -13.73 -18.25 -16.01
C ALA A 380 -12.36 -17.81 -15.43
N ILE A 381 -11.66 -16.88 -16.10
CA ILE A 381 -10.41 -16.32 -15.61
C ILE A 381 -10.65 -15.62 -14.25
N VAL A 382 -11.69 -14.79 -14.18
CA VAL A 382 -12.11 -14.12 -12.95
C VAL A 382 -12.38 -15.14 -11.84
N ALA A 383 -13.16 -16.20 -12.11
CA ALA A 383 -13.54 -17.19 -11.10
C ALA A 383 -12.32 -17.87 -10.46
N VAL A 384 -11.28 -18.18 -11.26
CA VAL A 384 -10.01 -18.75 -10.75
C VAL A 384 -9.34 -17.77 -9.78
N LEU A 385 -9.25 -16.49 -10.14
CA LEU A 385 -8.61 -15.50 -9.27
C LEU A 385 -9.45 -15.19 -8.03
N LEU A 386 -10.77 -15.16 -8.14
CA LEU A 386 -11.65 -15.03 -6.98
C LEU A 386 -11.49 -16.18 -5.99
N PHE A 387 -11.28 -17.41 -6.48
CA PHE A 387 -11.02 -18.55 -5.61
C PHE A 387 -9.80 -18.34 -4.71
N TYR A 388 -8.74 -17.71 -5.22
CA TYR A 388 -7.61 -17.31 -4.39
C TYR A 388 -7.92 -16.04 -3.57
N GLY A 389 -8.60 -15.05 -4.13
CA GLY A 389 -8.89 -13.78 -3.47
C GLY A 389 -9.71 -13.91 -2.18
N VAL A 390 -10.63 -14.87 -2.12
CA VAL A 390 -11.41 -15.15 -0.89
C VAL A 390 -10.61 -15.85 0.21
N GLN A 391 -9.41 -16.35 -0.12
CA GLN A 391 -8.48 -16.95 0.85
C GLN A 391 -7.50 -15.93 1.45
N LEU A 392 -7.68 -14.64 1.14
CA LEU A 392 -6.86 -13.56 1.67
C LEU A 392 -6.78 -13.62 3.19
N ASN A 393 -5.57 -13.69 3.71
CA ASN A 393 -5.25 -13.72 5.13
C ASN A 393 -4.40 -12.49 5.48
N PRO A 394 -4.99 -11.39 5.98
CA PRO A 394 -4.22 -10.21 6.36
C PRO A 394 -3.53 -10.43 7.71
N ALA A 395 -2.21 -10.20 7.76
CA ALA A 395 -1.39 -10.28 8.97
C ALA A 395 -0.11 -9.46 8.80
N SER A 396 0.67 -9.27 9.88
CA SER A 396 2.04 -8.76 9.78
C SER A 396 2.98 -9.81 9.16
N ALA A 397 4.18 -9.39 8.74
CA ALA A 397 5.22 -10.31 8.27
C ALA A 397 5.71 -11.19 9.43
N GLN A 398 5.96 -12.46 9.14
CA GLN A 398 6.57 -13.40 10.09
C GLN A 398 8.09 -13.39 9.91
N ALA A 399 8.82 -13.79 10.94
CA ALA A 399 10.28 -13.87 10.88
C ALA A 399 10.81 -14.72 9.71
N LYS A 400 10.11 -15.81 9.39
CA LYS A 400 10.45 -16.68 8.25
C LYS A 400 10.28 -16.03 6.86
N ASP A 401 9.55 -14.91 6.79
CA ASP A 401 9.21 -14.23 5.54
C ASP A 401 10.32 -13.28 5.07
N PHE A 402 11.32 -13.05 5.92
CA PHE A 402 12.48 -12.24 5.60
C PHE A 402 13.57 -13.10 4.97
N PRO A 403 13.96 -12.86 3.71
CA PRO A 403 15.10 -13.54 3.10
C PRO A 403 16.41 -13.03 3.72
N GLY A 404 17.38 -13.92 3.86
CA GLY A 404 18.71 -13.53 4.37
C GLY A 404 19.64 -14.72 4.53
N ALA A 405 20.92 -14.45 4.72
CA ALA A 405 21.96 -15.43 4.97
C ALA A 405 23.03 -14.91 5.95
N GLY A 406 22.78 -13.78 6.59
CA GLY A 406 23.69 -13.14 7.55
C GLY A 406 23.45 -13.60 8.99
N ASP A 407 23.92 -12.78 9.92
CA ASP A 407 23.92 -13.11 11.34
C ASP A 407 22.49 -13.18 11.93
N ALA A 408 21.59 -12.29 11.51
CA ALA A 408 20.23 -12.30 12.02
C ALA A 408 19.48 -13.57 11.61
N HIS A 409 19.66 -14.01 10.36
CA HIS A 409 19.09 -15.25 9.87
C HIS A 409 19.72 -16.47 10.54
N ALA A 410 21.04 -16.51 10.74
CA ALA A 410 21.73 -17.56 11.47
C ALA A 410 21.22 -17.66 12.93
N GLY A 411 21.02 -16.51 13.58
CA GLY A 411 20.45 -16.44 14.92
C GLY A 411 19.03 -17.00 14.99
N TYR A 412 18.17 -16.66 14.02
CA TYR A 412 16.82 -17.23 13.91
C TYR A 412 16.83 -18.74 13.71
N GLN A 413 17.73 -19.25 12.85
CA GLN A 413 17.88 -20.69 12.62
C GLN A 413 18.41 -21.40 13.85
N THR A 414 19.39 -20.82 14.56
CA THR A 414 19.95 -21.37 15.80
C THR A 414 18.87 -21.45 16.89
N LEU A 415 18.10 -20.37 17.08
CA LEU A 415 17.01 -20.30 18.05
C LEU A 415 15.95 -21.39 17.79
N THR A 416 15.45 -21.46 16.56
CA THR A 416 14.40 -22.44 16.19
C THR A 416 14.94 -23.86 16.12
N GLY A 417 16.19 -24.05 15.69
CA GLY A 417 16.89 -25.35 15.69
C GLY A 417 17.14 -25.91 17.08
N ALA A 418 17.28 -25.04 18.09
CA ALA A 418 17.35 -25.42 19.49
C ALA A 418 15.98 -25.75 20.12
N GLY A 419 14.89 -25.72 19.32
CA GLY A 419 13.55 -26.01 19.79
C GLY A 419 12.87 -24.83 20.54
N ILE A 420 13.47 -23.63 20.52
CA ILE A 420 12.84 -22.44 21.07
C ILE A 420 11.81 -21.92 20.05
N SER A 421 10.63 -21.57 20.54
CA SER A 421 9.54 -21.09 19.68
C SER A 421 9.87 -19.79 18.96
N PRO A 422 9.48 -19.61 17.68
CA PRO A 422 9.52 -18.29 17.01
C PRO A 422 8.76 -17.17 17.75
N GLY A 423 7.81 -17.52 18.61
CA GLY A 423 7.13 -16.56 19.49
C GLY A 423 8.06 -15.81 20.45
N ALA A 424 9.26 -16.34 20.69
CA ALA A 424 10.31 -15.69 21.48
C ALA A 424 10.84 -14.40 20.84
N LEU A 425 10.68 -14.21 19.52
CA LEU A 425 11.10 -12.98 18.84
C LEU A 425 10.25 -11.77 19.21
N LEU A 426 8.96 -12.00 19.49
CA LEU A 426 7.96 -10.98 19.85
C LEU A 426 7.09 -11.47 21.01
N PRO A 427 7.64 -11.53 22.26
CA PRO A 427 6.87 -11.96 23.42
C PRO A 427 5.62 -11.09 23.61
N MET A 428 4.49 -11.72 23.91
CA MET A 428 3.29 -11.00 24.34
C MET A 428 3.52 -10.48 25.76
N GLN A 429 3.00 -9.31 26.05
CA GLN A 429 3.22 -8.62 27.33
C GLN A 429 1.91 -8.48 28.10
N VAL A 430 1.90 -8.89 29.35
CA VAL A 430 0.82 -8.63 30.29
C VAL A 430 1.27 -7.56 31.26
N VAL A 431 0.73 -6.37 31.11
CA VAL A 431 1.04 -5.20 31.94
C VAL A 431 0.16 -5.24 33.18
N ILE A 432 0.79 -5.15 34.34
CA ILE A 432 0.15 -5.10 35.65
C ILE A 432 0.48 -3.76 36.29
N GLU A 433 -0.53 -2.95 36.54
CA GLU A 433 -0.44 -1.62 37.15
C GLU A 433 -1.11 -1.67 38.53
N GLY A 434 -0.45 -1.15 39.54
CA GLY A 434 -0.96 -1.11 40.92
C GLY A 434 -0.05 -1.82 41.92
N PRO A 435 -0.49 -1.95 43.19
CA PRO A 435 0.34 -2.50 44.29
C PRO A 435 0.84 -3.92 44.06
N ALA A 436 0.10 -4.77 43.29
CA ALA A 436 0.51 -6.14 43.02
C ALA A 436 1.76 -6.22 42.13
N ALA A 437 2.08 -5.19 41.35
CA ALA A 437 3.25 -5.17 40.49
C ALA A 437 4.58 -5.30 41.27
N ALA A 438 4.61 -4.87 42.51
CA ALA A 438 5.77 -5.01 43.40
C ALA A 438 5.86 -6.38 44.09
N GLY A 439 4.80 -7.17 44.01
CA GLY A 439 4.67 -8.45 44.71
C GLY A 439 5.16 -9.66 43.92
N ASP A 440 4.78 -10.84 44.40
CA ASP A 440 5.01 -12.10 43.71
C ASP A 440 4.03 -12.27 42.56
N LEU A 441 4.54 -12.38 41.33
CA LEU A 441 3.78 -12.56 40.10
C LEU A 441 3.72 -14.02 39.62
N SER A 442 4.22 -14.96 40.41
CA SER A 442 4.28 -16.39 40.04
C SER A 442 2.90 -16.99 39.71
N ALA A 443 1.84 -16.50 40.35
CA ALA A 443 0.47 -16.92 40.05
C ALA A 443 0.05 -16.48 38.64
N ALA A 444 0.38 -15.25 38.24
CA ALA A 444 0.11 -14.74 36.91
C ALA A 444 0.93 -15.48 35.85
N VAL A 445 2.21 -15.77 36.11
CA VAL A 445 3.07 -16.59 35.25
C VAL A 445 2.46 -17.97 35.02
N ARG A 446 2.14 -18.72 36.09
CA ARG A 446 1.50 -20.05 35.95
C ARG A 446 0.18 -20.02 35.18
N ARG A 447 -0.62 -18.97 35.32
CA ARG A 447 -1.87 -18.85 34.61
C ARG A 447 -1.64 -18.59 33.11
N LEU A 448 -0.62 -17.82 32.77
CA LEU A 448 -0.21 -17.61 31.36
C LEU A 448 0.29 -18.91 30.75
N GLU A 449 1.16 -19.64 31.43
CA GLU A 449 1.68 -20.94 30.97
C GLU A 449 0.57 -22.01 30.78
N ALA A 450 -0.47 -21.96 31.62
CA ALA A 450 -1.64 -22.83 31.49
C ALA A 450 -2.55 -22.47 30.30
N THR A 451 -2.31 -21.33 29.62
CA THR A 451 -3.10 -20.90 28.46
C THR A 451 -2.67 -21.68 27.22
N PRO A 452 -3.58 -22.39 26.52
CA PRO A 452 -3.25 -23.11 25.30
C PRO A 452 -2.66 -22.19 24.22
N GLY A 453 -1.47 -22.55 23.71
CA GLY A 453 -0.73 -21.77 22.75
C GLY A 453 0.35 -20.85 23.37
N ILE A 454 0.55 -20.90 24.69
CA ILE A 454 1.70 -20.35 25.40
C ILE A 454 2.64 -21.49 25.78
N VAL A 455 3.93 -21.35 25.51
CA VAL A 455 4.98 -22.35 25.78
C VAL A 455 5.90 -21.94 26.91
N GLY A 456 5.83 -20.67 27.35
CA GLY A 456 6.58 -20.16 28.50
C GLY A 456 6.09 -18.79 28.90
N ALA A 457 6.25 -18.45 30.17
CA ALA A 457 5.96 -17.10 30.66
C ALA A 457 6.92 -16.76 31.79
N ALA A 458 7.33 -15.50 31.88
CA ALA A 458 8.27 -15.02 32.88
C ALA A 458 7.92 -13.60 33.35
N ALA A 459 8.39 -13.25 34.55
CA ALA A 459 8.24 -11.91 35.13
C ALA A 459 9.62 -11.28 35.41
N PRO A 460 10.33 -10.79 34.38
CA PRO A 460 11.70 -10.28 34.51
C PRO A 460 11.79 -9.12 35.52
N THR A 461 12.87 -9.06 36.28
CA THR A 461 13.07 -8.01 37.29
C THR A 461 13.28 -6.63 36.68
N GLN A 462 13.95 -6.55 35.54
CA GLN A 462 14.13 -5.31 34.79
C GLN A 462 12.83 -4.79 34.15
N SER A 463 11.81 -5.63 34.08
CA SER A 463 10.47 -5.27 33.56
C SER A 463 9.56 -4.70 34.65
N ARG A 464 10.10 -4.17 35.74
CA ARG A 464 9.38 -3.61 36.90
C ARG A 464 9.78 -2.19 37.24
N ALA A 465 8.78 -1.40 37.62
CA ALA A 465 8.90 -0.06 38.19
C ALA A 465 7.92 0.06 39.37
N PRO A 466 7.97 1.13 40.20
CA PRO A 466 6.99 1.31 41.24
C PRO A 466 5.54 1.25 40.73
N ASN A 467 4.75 0.30 41.24
CA ASN A 467 3.37 0.03 40.82
C ASN A 467 3.20 -0.33 39.34
N PHE A 468 4.25 -0.83 38.68
CA PHE A 468 4.22 -1.23 37.28
C PHE A 468 5.07 -2.49 37.05
N ALA A 469 4.53 -3.50 36.38
CA ALA A 469 5.28 -4.67 35.99
C ALA A 469 4.79 -5.21 34.63
N VAL A 470 5.71 -5.82 33.89
CA VAL A 470 5.40 -6.53 32.65
C VAL A 470 5.74 -8.01 32.85
N VAL A 471 4.77 -8.88 32.62
CA VAL A 471 4.94 -10.32 32.52
C VAL A 471 4.97 -10.68 31.05
N GLU A 472 6.00 -11.39 30.60
CA GLU A 472 6.16 -11.85 29.21
C GLU A 472 5.58 -13.22 29.05
N ALA A 473 4.90 -13.46 27.90
CA ALA A 473 4.35 -14.75 27.53
C ALA A 473 4.82 -15.09 26.10
N ILE A 474 5.42 -16.25 25.94
CA ILE A 474 5.98 -16.73 24.68
C ILE A 474 4.95 -17.66 24.03
N ALA A 475 4.48 -17.29 22.83
CA ALA A 475 3.58 -18.13 22.07
C ALA A 475 4.30 -19.34 21.45
N ASP A 476 3.54 -20.40 21.11
CA ASP A 476 4.02 -21.61 20.43
C ASP A 476 4.41 -21.39 18.97
N ALA A 477 4.07 -20.23 18.41
CA ALA A 477 4.37 -19.84 17.05
C ALA A 477 4.65 -18.32 16.97
N ASP A 478 5.10 -17.86 15.81
CA ASP A 478 5.32 -16.45 15.51
C ASP A 478 4.08 -15.59 15.87
N ALA A 479 4.29 -14.38 16.37
CA ALA A 479 3.21 -13.48 16.81
C ALA A 479 2.20 -13.16 15.69
N ALA A 480 2.64 -13.13 14.44
CA ALA A 480 1.80 -12.89 13.26
C ALA A 480 1.15 -14.16 12.69
N ALA A 481 1.50 -15.35 13.19
CA ALA A 481 0.95 -16.62 12.70
C ALA A 481 -0.56 -16.72 12.96
N LYS A 482 -1.25 -17.44 12.08
CA LYS A 482 -2.70 -17.62 12.20
C LYS A 482 -3.11 -18.35 13.49
N SER A 483 -2.31 -19.33 13.95
CA SER A 483 -2.51 -20.05 15.21
C SER A 483 -2.47 -19.11 16.42
N THR A 484 -1.54 -18.16 16.42
CA THR A 484 -1.30 -17.22 17.52
C THR A 484 -2.48 -16.27 17.75
N ARG A 485 -3.28 -15.98 16.72
CA ARG A 485 -4.49 -15.14 16.86
C ARG A 485 -5.49 -15.71 17.87
N ALA A 486 -5.72 -17.02 17.83
CA ALA A 486 -6.62 -17.66 18.79
C ALA A 486 -6.06 -17.63 20.22
N THR A 487 -4.73 -17.66 20.36
CA THR A 487 -4.04 -17.51 21.65
C THR A 487 -4.19 -16.08 22.17
N ILE A 488 -4.00 -15.06 21.30
CA ILE A 488 -4.24 -13.64 21.67
C ILE A 488 -5.68 -13.41 22.11
N ASP A 489 -6.65 -13.96 21.37
CA ASP A 489 -8.07 -13.83 21.72
C ASP A 489 -8.36 -14.49 23.08
N ARG A 490 -7.82 -15.71 23.36
CA ARG A 490 -7.94 -16.35 24.70
C ARG A 490 -7.26 -15.56 25.82
N LEU A 491 -6.07 -15.04 25.58
CA LEU A 491 -5.38 -14.19 26.56
C LEU A 491 -6.24 -12.97 26.91
N LYS A 492 -6.80 -12.30 25.90
CA LYS A 492 -7.60 -11.09 26.05
C LYS A 492 -8.93 -11.37 26.76
N ASP A 493 -9.64 -12.43 26.36
CA ASP A 493 -11.03 -12.64 26.75
C ASP A 493 -11.17 -13.53 28.00
N GLU A 494 -10.16 -14.37 28.31
CA GLU A 494 -10.22 -15.34 29.40
C GLU A 494 -9.09 -15.14 30.44
N THR A 495 -7.81 -15.21 30.00
CA THR A 495 -6.66 -15.30 30.91
C THR A 495 -6.39 -13.97 31.63
N VAL A 496 -6.34 -12.84 30.89
CA VAL A 496 -6.10 -11.52 31.48
C VAL A 496 -7.24 -11.10 32.45
N PRO A 497 -8.51 -11.28 32.12
CA PRO A 497 -9.60 -11.06 33.07
C PRO A 497 -9.52 -11.94 34.34
N ALA A 498 -9.06 -13.19 34.20
CA ALA A 498 -8.88 -14.07 35.35
C ALA A 498 -7.72 -13.62 36.26
N ILE A 499 -6.57 -13.18 35.67
CA ILE A 499 -5.48 -12.56 36.44
C ILE A 499 -5.97 -11.28 37.11
N GLN A 500 -6.74 -10.43 36.42
CA GLN A 500 -7.34 -9.23 36.99
C GLN A 500 -8.19 -9.55 38.21
N ALA A 501 -9.06 -10.58 38.15
CA ALA A 501 -9.91 -10.99 39.26
C ALA A 501 -9.11 -11.48 40.47
N GLU A 502 -7.97 -12.19 40.23
CA GLU A 502 -7.09 -12.67 41.29
C GLU A 502 -6.33 -11.54 42.00
N LEU A 503 -5.89 -10.53 41.23
CA LEU A 503 -5.15 -9.40 41.76
C LEU A 503 -6.04 -8.31 42.39
N GLY A 504 -7.33 -8.34 42.10
CA GLY A 504 -8.35 -7.41 42.64
C GLY A 504 -8.38 -6.05 41.92
N ASP A 505 -9.43 -5.27 42.25
CA ASP A 505 -9.78 -4.01 41.58
C ASP A 505 -8.80 -2.85 41.81
N THR A 506 -7.90 -2.96 42.76
CA THR A 506 -6.83 -1.97 43.01
C THR A 506 -5.72 -2.05 41.97
N ASN A 507 -5.70 -3.10 41.16
CA ASN A 507 -4.74 -3.33 40.10
C ASN A 507 -5.44 -3.27 38.75
N LYS A 508 -4.68 -2.97 37.69
CA LYS A 508 -5.16 -3.02 36.32
C LYS A 508 -4.26 -3.97 35.52
N VAL A 509 -4.86 -4.95 34.88
CA VAL A 509 -4.14 -5.92 34.05
C VAL A 509 -4.56 -5.73 32.59
N THR A 510 -3.57 -5.58 31.71
CA THR A 510 -3.83 -5.30 30.30
C THR A 510 -2.88 -6.11 29.41
N LEU A 511 -3.41 -6.74 28.36
CA LEU A 511 -2.61 -7.40 27.33
C LEU A 511 -1.95 -6.33 26.43
N SER A 512 -0.68 -6.48 26.15
CA SER A 512 0.15 -5.62 25.30
C SER A 512 1.16 -6.43 24.48
N GLY A 513 2.04 -5.74 23.80
CA GLY A 513 3.04 -6.31 22.89
C GLY A 513 2.61 -6.24 21.43
N VAL A 514 3.53 -6.54 20.50
CA VAL A 514 3.35 -6.35 19.06
C VAL A 514 2.22 -7.23 18.51
N GLY A 515 2.16 -8.51 18.87
CA GLY A 515 1.10 -9.41 18.40
C GLY A 515 -0.33 -8.95 18.75
N PRO A 516 -0.64 -8.60 20.01
CA PRO A 516 -1.92 -8.02 20.38
C PRO A 516 -2.21 -6.68 19.67
N GLN A 517 -1.23 -5.80 19.49
CA GLN A 517 -1.41 -4.54 18.76
C GLN A 517 -1.72 -4.79 17.28
N ASP A 518 -1.03 -5.73 16.62
CA ASP A 518 -1.34 -6.13 15.23
C ASP A 518 -2.76 -6.69 15.12
N ARG A 519 -3.18 -7.51 16.09
CA ARG A 519 -4.55 -8.02 16.15
C ARG A 519 -5.59 -6.90 16.27
N GLU A 520 -5.32 -5.89 17.09
CA GLU A 520 -6.17 -4.70 17.23
C GLU A 520 -6.18 -3.87 15.95
N PHE A 521 -5.04 -3.70 15.28
CA PHE A 521 -4.94 -3.03 13.99
C PHE A 521 -5.79 -3.73 12.92
N VAL A 522 -5.62 -5.05 12.76
CA VAL A 522 -6.40 -5.84 11.81
C VAL A 522 -7.91 -5.72 12.10
N ASN A 523 -8.32 -5.81 13.36
CA ASN A 523 -9.72 -5.67 13.76
C ASN A 523 -10.26 -4.26 13.49
N ALA A 524 -9.51 -3.21 13.78
CA ALA A 524 -9.89 -1.82 13.51
C ALA A 524 -10.08 -1.55 12.01
N VAL A 525 -9.14 -2.02 11.20
CA VAL A 525 -9.16 -1.86 9.75
C VAL A 525 -10.31 -2.66 9.13
N TYR A 526 -10.32 -3.97 9.31
CA TYR A 526 -11.25 -4.86 8.61
C TYR A 526 -12.66 -4.83 9.20
N GLY A 527 -12.83 -4.50 10.48
CA GLY A 527 -14.13 -4.25 11.07
C GLY A 527 -14.82 -2.99 10.51
N THR A 528 -14.03 -1.98 10.13
CA THR A 528 -14.55 -0.74 9.53
C THR A 528 -14.65 -0.80 8.00
N PHE A 529 -13.89 -1.68 7.35
CA PHE A 529 -13.80 -1.78 5.90
C PHE A 529 -15.14 -1.93 5.15
N PRO A 530 -16.13 -2.73 5.63
CA PRO A 530 -17.45 -2.81 4.99
C PRO A 530 -18.15 -1.45 4.85
N TRP A 531 -17.98 -0.55 5.81
CA TRP A 531 -18.56 0.80 5.77
C TRP A 531 -17.84 1.70 4.76
N VAL A 532 -16.51 1.59 4.67
CA VAL A 532 -15.71 2.26 3.64
C VAL A 532 -16.16 1.81 2.26
N LEU A 533 -16.30 0.51 2.07
CA LEU A 533 -16.75 -0.08 0.81
C LEU A 533 -18.16 0.40 0.44
N ALA A 534 -19.09 0.35 1.37
CA ALA A 534 -20.47 0.82 1.15
C ALA A 534 -20.51 2.30 0.78
N PHE A 535 -19.73 3.15 1.46
CA PHE A 535 -19.63 4.58 1.16
C PHE A 535 -19.10 4.82 -0.27
N VAL A 536 -18.01 4.17 -0.64
CA VAL A 536 -17.38 4.33 -1.96
C VAL A 536 -18.31 3.82 -3.07
N ILE A 537 -18.94 2.66 -2.88
CA ILE A 537 -19.91 2.09 -3.82
C ILE A 537 -21.08 3.05 -4.03
N LEU A 538 -21.69 3.53 -2.96
CA LEU A 538 -22.86 4.42 -3.03
C LEU A 538 -22.51 5.72 -3.76
N LEU A 539 -21.42 6.37 -3.36
CA LEU A 539 -21.02 7.65 -3.94
C LEU A 539 -20.66 7.49 -5.42
N THR A 540 -19.89 6.47 -5.76
CA THR A 540 -19.52 6.17 -7.14
C THR A 540 -20.74 5.83 -7.99
N PHE A 541 -21.66 5.01 -7.48
CA PHE A 541 -22.90 4.67 -8.16
C PHE A 541 -23.72 5.92 -8.49
N VAL A 542 -23.87 6.85 -7.54
CA VAL A 542 -24.61 8.10 -7.73
C VAL A 542 -23.91 9.00 -8.77
N LEU A 543 -22.59 9.14 -8.68
CA LEU A 543 -21.82 9.94 -9.64
C LEU A 543 -21.94 9.40 -11.07
N LEU A 544 -21.81 8.08 -11.26
CA LEU A 544 -21.89 7.46 -12.57
C LEU A 544 -23.35 7.45 -13.10
N MET A 545 -24.35 7.24 -12.25
CA MET A 545 -25.75 7.31 -12.63
C MET A 545 -26.09 8.70 -13.20
N ARG A 546 -25.52 9.76 -12.59
CA ARG A 546 -25.67 11.12 -13.10
C ARG A 546 -24.91 11.35 -14.40
N ALA A 547 -23.68 10.80 -14.51
CA ALA A 547 -22.84 10.98 -15.70
C ALA A 547 -23.39 10.26 -16.93
N PHE A 548 -23.85 9.01 -16.78
CA PHE A 548 -24.28 8.17 -17.90
C PHE A 548 -25.79 8.15 -18.12
N ARG A 549 -26.59 8.78 -17.28
CA ARG A 549 -28.07 8.74 -17.35
C ARG A 549 -28.59 7.31 -17.46
N SER A 550 -28.06 6.42 -16.63
CA SER A 550 -28.42 5.00 -16.59
C SER A 550 -28.25 4.46 -15.16
N ILE A 551 -29.00 3.43 -14.79
CA ILE A 551 -28.81 2.64 -13.56
C ILE A 551 -27.94 1.42 -13.84
N ILE A 552 -28.09 0.79 -15.00
CA ILE A 552 -27.45 -0.48 -15.33
C ILE A 552 -25.95 -0.31 -15.56
N LEU A 553 -25.53 0.78 -16.23
CA LEU A 553 -24.11 1.05 -16.46
C LEU A 553 -23.33 1.22 -15.14
N PRO A 554 -23.76 2.08 -14.19
CA PRO A 554 -23.11 2.18 -12.88
C PRO A 554 -23.11 0.88 -12.07
N LEU A 555 -24.23 0.15 -12.07
CA LEU A 555 -24.32 -1.12 -11.36
C LEU A 555 -23.29 -2.13 -11.89
N LYS A 556 -23.22 -2.26 -13.22
CA LYS A 556 -22.23 -3.12 -13.87
C LYS A 556 -20.80 -2.64 -13.57
N ALA A 557 -20.54 -1.35 -13.64
CA ALA A 557 -19.23 -0.76 -13.35
C ALA A 557 -18.77 -1.08 -11.92
N VAL A 558 -19.62 -0.86 -10.93
CA VAL A 558 -19.34 -1.18 -9.53
C VAL A 558 -19.04 -2.68 -9.35
N ILE A 559 -19.88 -3.55 -9.91
CA ILE A 559 -19.68 -5.01 -9.81
C ILE A 559 -18.35 -5.42 -10.45
N LEU A 560 -18.05 -4.94 -11.66
CA LEU A 560 -16.82 -5.30 -12.35
C LEU A 560 -15.56 -4.75 -11.65
N ASN A 561 -15.64 -3.57 -11.03
CA ASN A 561 -14.54 -3.03 -10.25
C ASN A 561 -14.30 -3.83 -8.95
N LEU A 562 -15.35 -4.27 -8.26
CA LEU A 562 -15.21 -5.16 -7.11
C LEU A 562 -14.60 -6.52 -7.51
N VAL A 563 -15.03 -7.06 -8.63
CA VAL A 563 -14.50 -8.29 -9.21
C VAL A 563 -13.02 -8.11 -9.58
N SER A 564 -12.66 -6.97 -10.18
CA SER A 564 -11.27 -6.65 -10.52
C SER A 564 -10.39 -6.55 -9.26
N LEU A 565 -10.90 -5.91 -8.21
CA LEU A 565 -10.22 -5.81 -6.92
C LEU A 565 -9.97 -7.19 -6.28
N LEU A 566 -11.01 -8.02 -6.21
CA LEU A 566 -10.88 -9.38 -5.67
C LEU A 566 -9.95 -10.25 -6.52
N ALA A 567 -9.91 -10.05 -7.84
CA ALA A 567 -8.96 -10.72 -8.71
C ALA A 567 -7.51 -10.26 -8.44
N ALA A 568 -7.28 -8.96 -8.20
CA ALA A 568 -5.98 -8.45 -7.80
C ALA A 568 -5.54 -9.07 -6.45
N PHE A 569 -6.45 -9.17 -5.47
CA PHE A 569 -6.18 -9.92 -4.24
C PHE A 569 -5.85 -11.39 -4.52
N GLY A 570 -6.57 -12.02 -5.44
CA GLY A 570 -6.28 -13.39 -5.86
C GLY A 570 -4.87 -13.57 -6.42
N ILE A 571 -4.38 -12.61 -7.18
CA ILE A 571 -3.02 -12.64 -7.74
C ILE A 571 -1.96 -12.56 -6.63
N ILE A 572 -2.08 -11.61 -5.69
CA ILE A 572 -1.11 -11.50 -4.60
C ILE A 572 -1.18 -12.68 -3.63
N VAL A 573 -2.37 -13.22 -3.37
CA VAL A 573 -2.54 -14.47 -2.60
C VAL A 573 -1.86 -15.64 -3.31
N PHE A 574 -2.08 -15.79 -4.62
CA PHE A 574 -1.45 -16.87 -5.40
C PHE A 574 0.07 -16.75 -5.39
N ILE A 575 0.61 -15.56 -5.61
CA ILE A 575 2.06 -15.32 -5.71
C ILE A 575 2.72 -15.40 -4.34
N PHE A 576 2.34 -14.53 -3.41
CA PHE A 576 3.05 -14.34 -2.14
C PHE A 576 2.53 -15.24 -1.02
N GLN A 577 1.21 -15.25 -0.76
CA GLN A 577 0.67 -16.04 0.35
C GLN A 577 0.82 -17.53 0.12
N LYS A 578 0.76 -18.01 -1.15
CA LYS A 578 0.96 -19.42 -1.53
C LYS A 578 2.35 -19.72 -2.08
N GLY A 579 3.20 -18.72 -2.27
CA GLY A 579 4.58 -18.88 -2.70
C GLY A 579 4.78 -19.29 -4.17
N ASN A 580 3.77 -19.12 -5.05
CA ASN A 580 3.90 -19.54 -6.44
C ASN A 580 4.74 -18.55 -7.25
N GLY A 581 6.05 -18.76 -7.28
CA GLY A 581 7.04 -17.99 -8.04
C GLY A 581 7.61 -16.78 -7.28
N SER A 582 7.14 -16.46 -6.08
CA SER A 582 7.67 -15.34 -5.30
C SER A 582 9.14 -15.54 -4.92
N GLU A 583 9.52 -16.76 -4.54
CA GLU A 583 10.90 -17.10 -4.21
C GLU A 583 11.81 -17.03 -5.44
N ALA A 584 11.38 -17.55 -6.59
CA ALA A 584 12.18 -17.57 -7.82
C ALA A 584 12.43 -16.18 -8.41
N ILE A 585 11.50 -15.22 -8.23
CA ILE A 585 11.56 -13.90 -8.86
C ILE A 585 12.08 -12.83 -7.89
N TRP A 586 11.65 -12.88 -6.63
CA TRP A 586 11.94 -11.85 -5.62
C TRP A 586 12.65 -12.38 -4.39
N ASN A 587 13.06 -13.65 -4.39
CA ASN A 587 13.64 -14.33 -3.22
C ASN A 587 12.75 -14.23 -1.96
N VAL A 588 11.43 -14.16 -2.13
CA VAL A 588 10.46 -14.09 -1.04
C VAL A 588 9.79 -15.44 -0.90
N PRO A 589 9.98 -16.17 0.21
CA PRO A 589 9.31 -17.45 0.46
C PRO A 589 7.79 -17.29 0.59
N SER A 590 7.07 -18.40 0.73
CA SER A 590 5.63 -18.36 1.00
C SER A 590 5.36 -17.66 2.33
N THR A 591 4.63 -16.53 2.29
CA THR A 591 4.35 -15.72 3.49
C THR A 591 3.16 -16.21 4.30
N ASP A 592 2.34 -17.15 3.80
CA ASP A 592 1.08 -17.62 4.40
C ASP A 592 0.05 -16.50 4.69
N ALA A 593 0.45 -15.25 4.51
CA ALA A 593 -0.35 -14.06 4.76
C ALA A 593 -0.02 -12.95 3.74
N ILE A 594 -0.88 -11.96 3.66
CA ILE A 594 -0.62 -10.68 3.00
C ILE A 594 -0.56 -9.60 4.08
N ILE A 595 0.43 -8.74 4.02
CA ILE A 595 0.64 -7.69 5.02
C ILE A 595 -0.62 -6.84 5.17
N SER A 596 -1.06 -6.66 6.40
CA SER A 596 -2.42 -6.29 6.79
C SER A 596 -2.95 -4.99 6.19
N TRP A 597 -2.10 -4.00 5.92
CA TRP A 597 -2.49 -2.72 5.31
C TRP A 597 -2.57 -2.75 3.77
N ILE A 598 -1.91 -3.72 3.12
CA ILE A 598 -1.78 -3.78 1.65
C ILE A 598 -3.12 -3.98 0.93
N PRO A 599 -4.00 -4.91 1.31
CA PRO A 599 -5.28 -5.08 0.63
C PRO A 599 -6.13 -3.81 0.64
N LEU A 600 -6.07 -3.06 1.75
CA LEU A 600 -6.77 -1.79 1.86
C LEU A 600 -6.21 -0.73 0.91
N MET A 601 -4.89 -0.67 0.80
CA MET A 601 -4.21 0.27 -0.11
C MET A 601 -4.49 -0.08 -1.58
N ILE A 602 -4.41 -1.36 -1.93
CA ILE A 602 -4.79 -1.84 -3.27
C ILE A 602 -6.24 -1.46 -3.58
N PHE A 603 -7.16 -1.63 -2.62
CA PHE A 603 -8.54 -1.19 -2.77
C PHE A 603 -8.63 0.30 -3.07
N ALA A 604 -8.03 1.15 -2.25
CA ALA A 604 -8.15 2.59 -2.37
C ALA A 604 -7.62 3.11 -3.72
N PHE A 605 -6.47 2.60 -4.16
CA PHE A 605 -5.86 3.02 -5.42
C PHE A 605 -6.49 2.35 -6.64
N LEU A 606 -6.62 1.02 -6.63
CA LEU A 606 -7.11 0.30 -7.79
C LEU A 606 -8.57 0.65 -8.08
N TYR A 607 -9.41 0.79 -7.04
CA TYR A 607 -10.80 1.19 -7.22
C TYR A 607 -10.91 2.58 -7.85
N GLY A 608 -10.11 3.53 -7.38
CA GLY A 608 -10.05 4.88 -7.95
C GLY A 608 -9.54 4.91 -9.39
N LEU A 609 -8.36 4.32 -9.64
CA LEU A 609 -7.71 4.31 -10.94
C LEU A 609 -8.46 3.47 -11.99
N SER A 610 -9.06 2.35 -11.58
CA SER A 610 -9.87 1.53 -12.49
C SER A 610 -11.10 2.29 -12.97
N MET A 611 -11.75 3.04 -12.09
CA MET A 611 -12.95 3.79 -12.43
C MET A 611 -12.73 4.84 -13.52
N ASP A 612 -11.57 5.47 -13.55
CA ASP A 612 -11.23 6.56 -14.48
C ASP A 612 -11.33 6.14 -15.94
N TYR A 613 -10.70 5.04 -16.26
CA TYR A 613 -10.71 4.53 -17.63
C TYR A 613 -12.06 3.96 -18.03
N GLU A 614 -12.81 3.39 -17.07
CA GLU A 614 -14.16 2.93 -17.35
C GLU A 614 -15.08 4.09 -17.67
N VAL A 615 -15.00 5.18 -16.89
CA VAL A 615 -15.75 6.42 -17.16
C VAL A 615 -15.40 6.96 -18.55
N PHE A 616 -14.11 7.00 -18.90
CA PHE A 616 -13.66 7.50 -20.19
C PHE A 616 -14.22 6.65 -21.36
N MET A 617 -14.08 5.33 -21.26
CA MET A 617 -14.56 4.40 -22.29
C MET A 617 -16.07 4.45 -22.43
N LEU A 618 -16.82 4.42 -21.32
CA LEU A 618 -18.28 4.46 -21.32
C LEU A 618 -18.80 5.81 -21.81
N THR A 619 -18.10 6.91 -21.56
CA THR A 619 -18.47 8.23 -22.12
C THR A 619 -18.43 8.21 -23.64
N ARG A 620 -17.35 7.65 -24.23
CA ARG A 620 -17.25 7.51 -25.70
C ARG A 620 -18.29 6.57 -26.29
N MET A 621 -18.59 5.47 -25.57
CA MET A 621 -19.68 4.59 -25.97
C MET A 621 -21.05 5.29 -25.89
N ARG A 622 -21.26 6.15 -24.89
CA ARG A 622 -22.50 6.93 -24.76
C ARG A 622 -22.63 7.96 -25.87
N GLU A 623 -21.57 8.71 -26.18
CA GLU A 623 -21.56 9.64 -27.32
C GLU A 623 -21.91 8.93 -28.63
N ALA A 624 -21.29 7.80 -28.90
CA ALA A 624 -21.57 6.98 -30.09
C ALA A 624 -22.99 6.41 -30.09
N TYR A 625 -23.55 6.05 -28.93
CA TYR A 625 -24.95 5.62 -28.84
C TYR A 625 -25.93 6.74 -29.10
N ASP A 626 -25.68 7.94 -28.60
CA ASP A 626 -26.51 9.13 -28.83
C ASP A 626 -26.49 9.53 -30.33
N GLU A 627 -25.40 9.21 -31.07
CA GLU A 627 -25.29 9.44 -32.52
C GLU A 627 -25.96 8.35 -33.36
N THR A 628 -25.78 7.06 -32.98
CA THR A 628 -26.16 5.92 -33.85
C THR A 628 -27.44 5.20 -33.43
N GLY A 629 -27.86 5.34 -32.16
CA GLY A 629 -28.97 4.57 -31.58
C GLY A 629 -28.71 3.07 -31.43
N SER A 630 -27.52 2.59 -31.81
CA SER A 630 -27.13 1.18 -31.83
C SER A 630 -26.09 0.85 -30.76
N THR A 631 -26.45 0.00 -29.80
CA THR A 631 -25.48 -0.44 -28.75
C THR A 631 -24.28 -1.17 -29.34
N ALA A 632 -24.46 -1.96 -30.42
CA ALA A 632 -23.38 -2.69 -31.05
C ALA A 632 -22.36 -1.76 -31.70
N GLU A 633 -22.85 -0.75 -32.42
CA GLU A 633 -21.98 0.28 -33.03
C GLU A 633 -21.32 1.15 -31.97
N ALA A 634 -22.06 1.57 -30.95
CA ALA A 634 -21.55 2.36 -29.83
C ALA A 634 -20.37 1.66 -29.12
N VAL A 635 -20.52 0.36 -28.83
CA VAL A 635 -19.44 -0.42 -28.20
C VAL A 635 -18.26 -0.58 -29.13
N SER A 636 -18.49 -0.88 -30.41
CA SER A 636 -17.41 -1.05 -31.39
C SER A 636 -16.61 0.23 -31.61
N LEU A 637 -17.31 1.35 -31.82
CA LEU A 637 -16.69 2.68 -32.00
C LEU A 637 -15.97 3.15 -30.72
N GLY A 638 -16.62 2.98 -29.57
CA GLY A 638 -16.03 3.33 -28.28
C GLY A 638 -14.72 2.59 -28.04
N LEU A 639 -14.71 1.27 -28.22
CA LEU A 639 -13.50 0.44 -28.04
C LEU A 639 -12.41 0.77 -29.09
N ALA A 640 -12.77 0.99 -30.33
CA ALA A 640 -11.83 1.36 -31.39
C ALA A 640 -11.15 2.71 -31.11
N ARG A 641 -11.92 3.70 -30.59
CA ARG A 641 -11.41 5.05 -30.30
C ARG A 641 -10.61 5.13 -29.01
N THR A 642 -10.92 4.29 -28.00
CA THR A 642 -10.31 4.39 -26.66
C THR A 642 -9.28 3.30 -26.37
N GLY A 643 -9.32 2.17 -27.04
CA GLY A 643 -8.52 1.00 -26.70
C GLY A 643 -7.00 1.27 -26.69
N LYS A 644 -6.45 1.95 -27.69
CA LYS A 644 -5.03 2.29 -27.72
C LYS A 644 -4.62 3.20 -26.55
N LEU A 645 -5.45 4.20 -26.23
CA LEU A 645 -5.18 5.15 -25.15
C LEU A 645 -5.21 4.44 -23.81
N VAL A 646 -6.27 3.69 -23.52
CA VAL A 646 -6.45 2.96 -22.26
C VAL A 646 -5.33 1.95 -22.04
N THR A 647 -4.93 1.21 -23.09
CA THR A 647 -3.84 0.23 -22.97
C THR A 647 -2.49 0.90 -22.72
N SER A 648 -2.20 2.00 -23.43
CA SER A 648 -0.93 2.73 -23.22
C SER A 648 -0.83 3.30 -21.82
N ALA A 649 -1.92 3.87 -21.31
CA ALA A 649 -1.99 4.41 -19.98
C ALA A 649 -1.87 3.29 -18.91
N ALA A 650 -2.59 2.18 -19.08
CA ALA A 650 -2.48 1.03 -18.19
C ALA A 650 -1.06 0.44 -18.16
N LEU A 651 -0.36 0.41 -19.30
CA LEU A 651 1.04 -0.05 -19.35
C LEU A 651 1.99 0.90 -18.62
N VAL A 652 1.79 2.22 -18.72
CA VAL A 652 2.59 3.20 -17.97
C VAL A 652 2.40 2.99 -16.46
N LEU A 653 1.15 2.90 -16.01
CA LEU A 653 0.84 2.66 -14.59
C LEU A 653 1.35 1.30 -14.11
N MET A 654 1.08 0.23 -14.87
CA MET A 654 1.58 -1.11 -14.56
C MET A 654 3.09 -1.10 -14.37
N PHE A 655 3.84 -0.45 -15.29
CA PHE A 655 5.28 -0.40 -15.19
C PHE A 655 5.76 0.40 -13.99
N ALA A 656 5.14 1.55 -13.70
CA ALA A 656 5.46 2.35 -12.52
C ALA A 656 5.28 1.54 -11.22
N PHE A 657 4.18 0.80 -11.09
CA PHE A 657 3.97 -0.05 -9.92
C PHE A 657 4.84 -1.32 -9.93
N PHE A 658 5.15 -1.87 -11.10
CA PHE A 658 6.07 -2.99 -11.19
C PHE A 658 7.48 -2.62 -10.71
N VAL A 659 7.95 -1.41 -11.03
CA VAL A 659 9.24 -0.90 -10.52
C VAL A 659 9.23 -0.81 -8.99
N LEU A 660 8.11 -0.47 -8.37
CA LEU A 660 7.97 -0.49 -6.91
C LEU A 660 8.27 -1.88 -6.30
N SER A 661 8.03 -2.96 -7.04
CA SER A 661 8.36 -4.31 -6.58
C SER A 661 9.86 -4.64 -6.57
N THR A 662 10.71 -3.73 -7.06
CA THR A 662 12.17 -3.85 -6.97
C THR A 662 12.72 -3.22 -5.69
N GLY A 663 11.90 -2.51 -4.93
CA GLY A 663 12.25 -1.93 -3.64
C GLY A 663 12.49 -2.97 -2.55
N PRO A 664 13.17 -2.57 -1.47
CA PRO A 664 13.39 -3.44 -0.33
C PRO A 664 12.06 -3.75 0.39
N GLY A 665 12.02 -4.88 1.06
CA GLY A 665 10.89 -5.29 1.87
C GLY A 665 9.77 -6.02 1.09
N THR A 666 9.23 -7.04 1.73
CA THR A 666 8.15 -7.87 1.18
C THR A 666 6.84 -7.09 1.02
N ASP A 667 6.60 -6.11 1.87
CA ASP A 667 5.43 -5.23 1.85
C ASP A 667 5.36 -4.38 0.57
N ILE A 668 6.45 -3.73 0.21
CA ILE A 668 6.55 -2.90 -1.00
C ILE A 668 6.39 -3.79 -2.26
N LYS A 669 6.98 -4.99 -2.25
CA LYS A 669 6.82 -5.98 -3.34
C LYS A 669 5.37 -6.43 -3.49
N GLN A 670 4.71 -6.82 -2.39
CA GLN A 670 3.29 -7.22 -2.40
C GLN A 670 2.40 -6.08 -2.91
N PHE A 671 2.64 -4.85 -2.47
CA PHE A 671 1.89 -3.68 -2.88
C PHE A 671 2.09 -3.36 -4.36
N GLY A 672 3.34 -3.27 -4.81
CA GLY A 672 3.70 -2.96 -6.20
C GLY A 672 3.13 -3.97 -7.20
N ILE A 673 3.32 -5.27 -6.93
CA ILE A 673 2.79 -6.35 -7.76
C ILE A 673 1.27 -6.39 -7.73
N GLY A 674 0.65 -6.19 -6.57
CA GLY A 674 -0.80 -6.16 -6.43
C GLY A 674 -1.46 -5.07 -7.29
N LEU A 675 -0.89 -3.86 -7.29
CA LEU A 675 -1.36 -2.76 -8.14
C LEU A 675 -1.05 -3.00 -9.62
N ALA A 676 0.18 -3.40 -9.97
CA ALA A 676 0.57 -3.64 -11.35
C ALA A 676 -0.29 -4.74 -12.00
N ALA A 677 -0.45 -5.86 -11.31
CA ALA A 677 -1.27 -6.97 -11.76
C ALA A 677 -2.77 -6.61 -11.82
N GLY A 678 -3.27 -5.87 -10.83
CA GLY A 678 -4.64 -5.38 -10.82
C GLY A 678 -4.95 -4.48 -12.01
N ILE A 679 -4.05 -3.54 -12.34
CA ILE A 679 -4.23 -2.61 -13.46
C ILE A 679 -4.20 -3.34 -14.81
N ILE A 680 -3.23 -4.25 -15.03
CA ILE A 680 -3.17 -4.98 -16.30
C ILE A 680 -4.36 -5.94 -16.45
N PHE A 681 -4.79 -6.57 -15.36
CA PHE A 681 -5.97 -7.43 -15.35
C PHE A 681 -7.24 -6.64 -15.68
N ASP A 682 -7.40 -5.47 -15.08
CA ASP A 682 -8.52 -4.58 -15.35
C ASP A 682 -8.54 -4.10 -16.81
N ALA A 683 -7.40 -3.64 -17.34
CA ALA A 683 -7.30 -3.17 -18.72
C ALA A 683 -7.54 -4.29 -19.75
N THR A 684 -7.16 -5.53 -19.44
CA THR A 684 -7.27 -6.67 -20.37
C THR A 684 -8.55 -7.47 -20.16
N VAL A 685 -8.73 -8.13 -19.02
CA VAL A 685 -9.86 -9.04 -18.80
C VAL A 685 -11.17 -8.27 -18.57
N ILE A 686 -11.16 -7.26 -17.72
CA ILE A 686 -12.39 -6.53 -17.43
C ILE A 686 -12.80 -5.68 -18.64
N ARG A 687 -11.92 -4.83 -19.15
CA ARG A 687 -12.28 -3.81 -20.16
C ARG A 687 -12.23 -4.31 -21.59
N ALA A 688 -11.28 -5.15 -21.95
CA ALA A 688 -11.19 -5.65 -23.31
C ALA A 688 -12.07 -6.88 -23.57
N LEU A 689 -12.44 -7.65 -22.52
CA LEU A 689 -13.27 -8.85 -22.66
C LEU A 689 -14.67 -8.65 -22.05
N LEU A 690 -14.78 -8.41 -20.73
CA LEU A 690 -16.06 -8.44 -20.01
C LEU A 690 -16.94 -7.24 -20.30
N VAL A 691 -16.43 -6.01 -20.21
CA VAL A 691 -17.24 -4.80 -20.41
C VAL A 691 -17.92 -4.82 -21.79
N PRO A 692 -17.20 -4.98 -22.93
CA PRO A 692 -17.84 -4.91 -24.25
C PRO A 692 -18.77 -6.10 -24.51
N SER A 693 -18.42 -7.31 -24.04
CA SER A 693 -19.27 -8.49 -24.20
C SER A 693 -20.56 -8.38 -23.41
N LEU A 694 -20.50 -7.95 -22.13
CA LEU A 694 -21.67 -7.72 -21.29
C LEU A 694 -22.56 -6.58 -21.84
N MET A 695 -21.95 -5.49 -22.33
CA MET A 695 -22.71 -4.42 -22.98
C MET A 695 -23.46 -4.93 -24.22
N ARG A 696 -22.83 -5.79 -25.03
CA ARG A 696 -23.49 -6.39 -26.19
C ARG A 696 -24.65 -7.31 -25.78
N LEU A 697 -24.47 -8.12 -24.73
CA LEU A 697 -25.49 -9.03 -24.22
C LEU A 697 -26.70 -8.29 -23.61
N LEU A 698 -26.44 -7.23 -22.83
CA LEU A 698 -27.50 -6.42 -22.23
C LEU A 698 -28.22 -5.49 -23.25
N GLY A 699 -27.58 -5.18 -24.37
CA GLY A 699 -28.18 -4.38 -25.44
C GLY A 699 -28.73 -3.03 -24.95
N ARG A 700 -30.00 -2.73 -25.29
CA ARG A 700 -30.65 -1.47 -24.91
C ARG A 700 -30.83 -1.26 -23.40
N TRP A 701 -30.79 -2.31 -22.57
CA TRP A 701 -30.91 -2.21 -21.12
C TRP A 701 -29.77 -1.41 -20.49
N ASN A 702 -28.61 -1.37 -21.12
CA ASN A 702 -27.48 -0.55 -20.64
C ASN A 702 -27.83 0.93 -20.47
N TRP A 703 -28.80 1.44 -21.22
CA TRP A 703 -29.14 2.87 -21.30
C TRP A 703 -30.41 3.23 -20.51
N TRP A 704 -30.94 2.28 -19.73
CA TRP A 704 -32.18 2.45 -19.01
C TRP A 704 -32.04 3.33 -17.76
N LEU A 705 -32.91 4.39 -17.71
CA LEU A 705 -33.04 5.26 -16.53
C LEU A 705 -34.53 5.57 -16.30
N PRO A 706 -35.15 5.06 -15.20
CA PRO A 706 -36.56 5.34 -14.90
C PRO A 706 -36.76 6.81 -14.48
N LYS A 707 -37.94 7.35 -14.75
CA LYS A 707 -38.28 8.76 -14.48
C LYS A 707 -38.09 9.19 -13.03
N GLY A 708 -38.33 8.31 -12.05
CA GLY A 708 -38.12 8.58 -10.63
C GLY A 708 -36.63 8.81 -10.30
N ALA A 709 -35.75 7.92 -10.78
CA ALA A 709 -34.30 8.05 -10.59
C ALA A 709 -33.74 9.27 -11.35
N ALA A 710 -34.24 9.57 -12.54
CA ALA A 710 -33.83 10.76 -13.31
C ALA A 710 -34.12 12.06 -12.55
N ARG A 711 -35.27 12.16 -11.86
CA ARG A 711 -35.62 13.31 -11.00
C ARG A 711 -34.70 13.41 -9.79
N LEU A 712 -34.37 12.28 -9.15
CA LEU A 712 -33.50 12.24 -7.98
C LEU A 712 -32.10 12.79 -8.28
N VAL A 713 -31.52 12.38 -9.42
CA VAL A 713 -30.18 12.83 -9.84
C VAL A 713 -30.19 14.10 -10.71
N ARG A 714 -31.36 14.72 -10.92
CA ARG A 714 -31.55 15.96 -11.69
C ARG A 714 -30.99 15.88 -13.11
N VAL A 715 -31.31 14.83 -13.83
CA VAL A 715 -30.97 14.64 -15.25
C VAL A 715 -32.19 14.29 -16.07
N GLU A 716 -32.11 14.50 -17.39
CA GLU A 716 -33.16 14.05 -18.30
C GLU A 716 -33.21 12.53 -18.38
N PRO A 717 -34.41 11.91 -18.38
CA PRO A 717 -34.53 10.47 -18.61
C PRO A 717 -34.00 10.10 -19.98
N SER A 718 -33.47 8.87 -20.13
CA SER A 718 -33.06 8.38 -21.45
C SER A 718 -34.25 8.37 -22.41
N PRO A 719 -34.07 8.80 -23.67
CA PRO A 719 -35.09 8.61 -24.67
C PRO A 719 -35.47 7.13 -24.76
N LYS A 720 -36.77 6.83 -24.98
CA LYS A 720 -37.30 5.46 -25.02
C LYS A 720 -36.76 4.65 -26.20
#